data_f12b7bed690beace6c92803347ae7547
#
_entry.id   f12b7bed690beace6c92803347ae7547
#
_cell.length_a   1.000
_cell.length_b   1.000
_cell.length_c   1.000
_cell.angle_alpha   90.00
_cell.angle_beta   90.00
_cell.angle_gamma   90.00
#
_symmetry.space_group_name_H-M   'P 1'
#
loop_
_entity.id
_entity.type
_entity.pdbx_description
1 polymer ?
#
loop_
_entity_poly.entity_id
_entity_poly.type
_entity_poly.pdbx_seq_one_letter_code
_entity_poly.pdbx_strand_id
1 'polypeptide(L)'
;MDTQMQFRKNINSLRALAVISVVLFHFKIRGFEGGFVGVDIFFVISGFLMTGIIVSGLQKQSFSLLGFYASRARRIIPALLTLCTALLIFGFVYFPLDDYRELIRAIKSSLLFSSNFMFAKSGGYFDAPLHENWLLHTWSLSVEWQFYMIYPVLLMALHKMLGLHKARIALVVLALASLAASVYVTNSNPVFAFYMLPTRAWELIVGGLVFLFPLQIGKRTSLMFEGMGLTAILASILCFSEQDLWPGYLALLPVLGAALVIAANTESAFSTNRALQFSGTLSYSVYLGHWPLVVLLYTCGLLGSWPHVTAGIVLSFVLGALSYYFVESRTRKITTPPRAIFKYASLVVGVVGVSAITSSVVKDHPGIRFAYVDLGQPAYVSKLYEQECFANPYDAAECKLGKGEVSVIIFGDSHAQATAAAVQIENPQASLSWARGGCPTLQHFDMHDKELASQCHGFNADKMNRLKTSYHGVPVVLFSRASLYSDSSRGNSYRIYFPGQEHLAGQAFVDTYTAEYTRTVCSIAENHPVYIVKPIPEMPFSIYKGLNLHKRIFQSTSDISISLNAYEQRNRIAVHAIEAAAKQCNATVIDPTPYLCPNGRCIGSKGGVPLYFDDNHLVDSGNEELKGLFKQVIAPI
;
A
#
# COMPACT_ATOMS: atom_id res chain seq x y z
N MET A 1 33.84 -17.06 29.99
CA MET A 1 33.66 -15.89 29.11
C MET A 1 32.39 -15.16 29.52
N ASP A 2 32.57 -14.10 30.25
CA ASP A 2 31.48 -13.24 30.73
C ASP A 2 31.01 -12.35 29.58
N THR A 3 30.13 -12.87 28.75
CA THR A 3 29.45 -12.09 27.72
C THR A 3 28.08 -11.64 28.25
N GLN A 4 28.11 -10.68 29.18
CA GLN A 4 27.03 -9.68 29.21
C GLN A 4 26.95 -9.13 27.77
N MET A 5 25.75 -9.13 27.16
CA MET A 5 25.56 -8.51 25.86
C MET A 5 25.84 -6.99 26.05
N GLN A 6 27.12 -6.62 25.88
CA GLN A 6 27.52 -5.21 25.92
C GLN A 6 26.78 -4.45 24.84
N PHE A 7 26.41 -3.20 25.14
CA PHE A 7 25.83 -2.29 24.18
C PHE A 7 26.76 -2.15 22.96
N ARG A 8 26.30 -2.61 21.78
CA ARG A 8 27.08 -2.61 20.55
C ARG A 8 26.80 -1.35 19.74
N LYS A 9 27.77 -0.44 19.69
CA LYS A 9 27.67 0.84 19.00
C LYS A 9 27.40 0.68 17.49
N ASN A 10 28.03 -0.30 16.83
CA ASN A 10 27.82 -0.58 15.41
C ASN A 10 26.35 -0.98 15.09
N ILE A 11 25.73 -1.78 15.96
CA ILE A 11 24.31 -2.14 15.82
C ILE A 11 23.41 -0.92 15.98
N ASN A 12 23.73 -0.05 16.94
CA ASN A 12 22.93 1.15 17.16
C ASN A 12 23.05 2.14 15.98
N SER A 13 24.25 2.31 15.39
CA SER A 13 24.42 3.11 14.17
C SER A 13 23.72 2.47 12.96
N LEU A 14 23.73 1.14 12.85
CA LEU A 14 22.99 0.43 11.81
C LEU A 14 21.47 0.63 11.94
N ARG A 15 20.94 0.66 13.17
CA ARG A 15 19.53 1.05 13.43
C ARG A 15 19.22 2.48 13.00
N ALA A 16 20.19 3.40 13.20
CA ALA A 16 20.05 4.78 12.72
C ALA A 16 19.96 4.83 11.20
N LEU A 17 20.88 4.16 10.51
CA LEU A 17 20.88 4.09 9.05
C LEU A 17 19.55 3.52 8.53
N ALA A 18 19.08 2.43 9.12
CA ALA A 18 17.83 1.77 8.75
C ALA A 18 16.61 2.70 8.94
N VAL A 19 16.47 3.39 10.06
CA VAL A 19 15.32 4.28 10.27
C VAL A 19 15.39 5.53 9.41
N ILE A 20 16.57 6.11 9.22
CA ILE A 20 16.76 7.29 8.37
C ILE A 20 16.39 6.94 6.91
N SER A 21 16.87 5.80 6.38
CA SER A 21 16.53 5.39 5.02
C SER A 21 15.03 5.20 4.83
N VAL A 22 14.34 4.54 5.78
CA VAL A 22 12.88 4.35 5.74
C VAL A 22 12.14 5.68 5.80
N VAL A 23 12.54 6.60 6.69
CA VAL A 23 11.91 7.92 6.80
C VAL A 23 12.08 8.70 5.50
N LEU A 24 13.29 8.79 4.97
CA LEU A 24 13.56 9.56 3.74
C LEU A 24 12.86 8.96 2.52
N PHE A 25 12.76 7.64 2.43
CA PHE A 25 11.98 6.94 1.42
C PHE A 25 10.50 7.33 1.47
N HIS A 26 9.87 7.26 2.64
CA HIS A 26 8.45 7.56 2.78
C HIS A 26 8.12 9.03 2.54
N PHE A 27 9.03 9.95 2.85
CA PHE A 27 8.92 11.36 2.49
C PHE A 27 9.32 11.65 1.03
N LYS A 28 9.55 10.61 0.21
CA LYS A 28 9.87 10.71 -1.23
C LYS A 28 11.10 11.58 -1.53
N ILE A 29 12.14 11.48 -0.70
CA ILE A 29 13.41 12.17 -0.92
C ILE A 29 14.20 11.48 -2.02
N ARG A 30 14.60 12.23 -3.05
CA ARG A 30 15.40 11.71 -4.17
C ARG A 30 16.70 11.07 -3.70
N GLY A 31 17.06 9.93 -4.28
CA GLY A 31 18.22 9.12 -3.91
C GLY A 31 17.97 8.17 -2.73
N PHE A 32 16.71 8.06 -2.27
CA PHE A 32 16.31 7.11 -1.25
C PHE A 32 15.15 6.21 -1.71
N GLU A 33 15.03 6.00 -3.02
CA GLU A 33 13.95 5.20 -3.63
C GLU A 33 13.94 3.75 -3.11
N GLY A 34 15.10 3.19 -2.80
CA GLY A 34 15.24 1.88 -2.16
C GLY A 34 15.29 1.91 -0.62
N GLY A 35 14.97 3.05 0.02
CA GLY A 35 15.10 3.20 1.48
C GLY A 35 14.22 2.26 2.31
N PHE A 36 13.21 1.63 1.70
CA PHE A 36 12.39 0.59 2.33
C PHE A 36 13.19 -0.63 2.80
N VAL A 37 14.38 -0.89 2.22
CA VAL A 37 15.30 -1.94 2.68
C VAL A 37 15.75 -1.78 4.13
N GLY A 38 15.52 -0.62 4.74
CA GLY A 38 15.75 -0.42 6.16
C GLY A 38 14.94 -1.37 7.05
N VAL A 39 13.79 -1.87 6.59
CA VAL A 39 13.00 -2.89 7.28
C VAL A 39 13.74 -4.23 7.32
N ASP A 40 14.35 -4.65 6.20
CA ASP A 40 15.15 -5.87 6.12
C ASP A 40 16.36 -5.80 7.08
N ILE A 41 17.01 -4.64 7.14
CA ILE A 41 18.09 -4.37 8.09
C ILE A 41 17.60 -4.54 9.55
N PHE A 42 16.41 -4.01 9.88
CA PHE A 42 15.82 -4.19 11.22
C PHE A 42 15.55 -5.67 11.52
N PHE A 43 15.11 -6.45 10.55
CA PHE A 43 14.89 -7.89 10.73
C PHE A 43 16.19 -8.61 11.05
N VAL A 44 17.29 -8.33 10.35
CA VAL A 44 18.61 -8.91 10.66
C VAL A 44 19.06 -8.52 12.09
N ILE A 45 18.93 -7.25 12.45
CA ILE A 45 19.27 -6.77 13.81
C ILE A 45 18.44 -7.50 14.87
N SER A 46 17.14 -7.62 14.65
CA SER A 46 16.22 -8.30 15.58
C SER A 46 16.57 -9.77 15.74
N GLY A 47 16.83 -10.47 14.66
CA GLY A 47 17.26 -11.86 14.70
C GLY A 47 18.56 -12.05 15.49
N PHE A 48 19.56 -11.20 15.27
CA PHE A 48 20.83 -11.22 16.01
C PHE A 48 20.60 -11.03 17.52
N LEU A 49 19.86 -10.00 17.91
CA LEU A 49 19.63 -9.68 19.30
C LEU A 49 18.80 -10.75 20.03
N MET A 50 17.75 -11.27 19.37
CA MET A 50 16.89 -12.29 19.99
C MET A 50 17.65 -13.61 20.16
N THR A 51 18.38 -14.06 19.17
CA THR A 51 19.21 -15.24 19.28
C THR A 51 20.23 -15.11 20.40
N GLY A 52 20.85 -13.93 20.50
CA GLY A 52 21.79 -13.63 21.59
C GLY A 52 21.17 -13.75 22.99
N ILE A 53 19.98 -13.21 23.20
CA ILE A 53 19.26 -13.28 24.47
C ILE A 53 18.90 -14.75 24.80
N ILE A 54 18.35 -15.49 23.83
CA ILE A 54 17.86 -16.84 24.05
C ILE A 54 19.04 -17.79 24.33
N VAL A 55 20.04 -17.81 23.44
CA VAL A 55 21.16 -18.75 23.54
C VAL A 55 22.01 -18.48 24.79
N SER A 56 22.33 -17.20 25.09
CA SER A 56 23.06 -16.86 26.31
C SER A 56 22.29 -17.25 27.57
N GLY A 57 20.97 -17.07 27.58
CA GLY A 57 20.11 -17.50 28.68
C GLY A 57 20.03 -19.03 28.83
N LEU A 58 19.94 -19.77 27.72
CA LEU A 58 19.95 -21.24 27.73
C LEU A 58 21.29 -21.80 28.22
N GLN A 59 22.41 -21.25 27.77
CA GLN A 59 23.74 -21.65 28.21
C GLN A 59 23.98 -21.39 29.70
N LYS A 60 23.42 -20.29 30.24
CA LYS A 60 23.49 -19.94 31.66
C LYS A 60 22.38 -20.62 32.50
N GLN A 61 21.54 -21.46 31.89
CA GLN A 61 20.35 -22.07 32.53
C GLN A 61 19.42 -21.06 33.21
N SER A 62 19.39 -19.84 32.74
CA SER A 62 18.62 -18.72 33.29
C SER A 62 17.54 -18.18 32.32
N PHE A 63 17.32 -18.82 31.18
CA PHE A 63 16.34 -18.39 30.22
C PHE A 63 14.91 -18.65 30.71
N SER A 64 14.09 -17.59 30.73
CA SER A 64 12.67 -17.68 31.02
C SER A 64 11.88 -17.19 29.80
N LEU A 65 11.04 -18.06 29.22
CA LEU A 65 10.19 -17.73 28.09
C LEU A 65 9.22 -16.60 28.42
N LEU A 66 8.56 -16.65 29.58
CA LEU A 66 7.68 -15.57 30.04
C LEU A 66 8.45 -14.27 30.31
N GLY A 67 9.66 -14.36 30.85
CA GLY A 67 10.57 -13.23 31.03
C GLY A 67 10.96 -12.58 29.69
N PHE A 68 11.21 -13.39 28.70
CA PHE A 68 11.48 -12.94 27.33
C PHE A 68 10.28 -12.18 26.74
N TYR A 69 9.08 -12.78 26.77
CA TYR A 69 7.86 -12.15 26.25
C TYR A 69 7.53 -10.84 26.99
N ALA A 70 7.65 -10.83 28.32
CA ALA A 70 7.44 -9.63 29.12
C ALA A 70 8.42 -8.52 28.74
N SER A 71 9.68 -8.87 28.46
CA SER A 71 10.71 -7.92 28.03
C SER A 71 10.39 -7.30 26.66
N ARG A 72 9.90 -8.10 25.71
CA ARG A 72 9.49 -7.60 24.39
C ARG A 72 8.24 -6.75 24.49
N ALA A 73 7.22 -7.21 25.23
CA ALA A 73 5.99 -6.46 25.46
C ALA A 73 6.26 -5.06 26.05
N ARG A 74 7.12 -4.96 27.06
CA ARG A 74 7.52 -3.67 27.66
C ARG A 74 8.23 -2.72 26.71
N ARG A 75 8.91 -3.26 25.72
CA ARG A 75 9.64 -2.46 24.73
C ARG A 75 8.73 -1.96 23.61
N ILE A 76 7.76 -2.77 23.18
CA ILE A 76 7.01 -2.54 21.94
C ILE A 76 5.63 -1.94 22.23
N ILE A 77 4.86 -2.57 23.14
CA ILE A 77 3.44 -2.26 23.33
C ILE A 77 3.20 -0.81 23.80
N PRO A 78 3.96 -0.23 24.77
CA PRO A 78 3.62 1.10 25.26
C PRO A 78 3.67 2.21 24.22
N ALA A 79 4.70 2.24 23.38
CA ALA A 79 4.82 3.25 22.33
C ALA A 79 3.75 3.04 21.22
N LEU A 80 3.47 1.79 20.85
CA LEU A 80 2.40 1.46 19.91
C LEU A 80 1.02 1.86 20.45
N LEU A 81 0.74 1.59 21.72
CA LEU A 81 -0.51 2.02 22.39
C LEU A 81 -0.66 3.54 22.37
N THR A 82 0.43 4.27 22.67
CA THR A 82 0.42 5.73 22.65
C THR A 82 0.08 6.25 21.25
N LEU A 83 0.70 5.70 20.21
CA LEU A 83 0.38 6.04 18.82
C LEU A 83 -1.08 5.73 18.48
N CYS A 84 -1.53 4.51 18.75
CA CYS A 84 -2.91 4.09 18.45
C CYS A 84 -3.95 4.95 19.19
N THR A 85 -3.69 5.31 20.45
CA THR A 85 -4.58 6.20 21.23
C THR A 85 -4.59 7.62 20.64
N ALA A 86 -3.43 8.15 20.29
CA ALA A 86 -3.35 9.47 19.65
C ALA A 86 -4.10 9.50 18.31
N LEU A 87 -3.94 8.48 17.48
CA LEU A 87 -4.67 8.35 16.22
C LEU A 87 -6.17 8.13 16.42
N LEU A 88 -6.57 7.39 17.45
CA LEU A 88 -8.00 7.19 17.78
C LEU A 88 -8.66 8.53 18.12
N ILE A 89 -7.99 9.38 18.91
CA ILE A 89 -8.47 10.73 19.26
C ILE A 89 -8.47 11.63 18.02
N PHE A 90 -7.37 11.63 17.26
CA PHE A 90 -7.25 12.42 16.04
C PHE A 90 -8.33 12.05 15.01
N GLY A 91 -8.51 10.76 14.75
CA GLY A 91 -9.52 10.28 13.82
C GLY A 91 -10.95 10.56 14.28
N PHE A 92 -11.21 10.49 15.60
CA PHE A 92 -12.52 10.87 16.16
C PHE A 92 -12.87 12.33 15.85
N VAL A 93 -11.89 13.23 15.88
CA VAL A 93 -12.08 14.67 15.65
C VAL A 93 -12.13 15.02 14.17
N TYR A 94 -11.25 14.41 13.36
CA TYR A 94 -10.98 14.90 12.00
C TYR A 94 -11.53 14.02 10.87
N PHE A 95 -11.79 12.71 11.08
CA PHE A 95 -12.12 11.80 9.99
C PHE A 95 -13.61 11.67 9.71
N PRO A 96 -14.00 11.43 8.45
CA PRO A 96 -15.29 10.87 8.10
C PRO A 96 -15.58 9.56 8.85
N LEU A 97 -16.85 9.17 8.91
CA LEU A 97 -17.25 7.97 9.66
C LEU A 97 -16.57 6.70 9.14
N ASP A 98 -16.52 6.53 7.82
CA ASP A 98 -15.97 5.32 7.21
C ASP A 98 -14.45 5.26 7.34
N ASP A 99 -13.74 6.39 7.19
CA ASP A 99 -12.31 6.48 7.43
C ASP A 99 -11.96 6.22 8.90
N TYR A 100 -12.81 6.69 9.83
CA TYR A 100 -12.64 6.40 11.24
C TYR A 100 -12.83 4.92 11.57
N ARG A 101 -13.81 4.26 10.93
CA ARG A 101 -13.99 2.80 11.06
C ARG A 101 -12.81 2.01 10.48
N GLU A 102 -12.26 2.47 9.37
CA GLU A 102 -11.05 1.88 8.79
C GLU A 102 -9.85 2.04 9.73
N LEU A 103 -9.64 3.23 10.29
CA LEU A 103 -8.62 3.47 11.31
C LEU A 103 -8.80 2.55 12.51
N ILE A 104 -10.02 2.37 13.02
CA ILE A 104 -10.30 1.46 14.14
C ILE A 104 -9.94 0.00 13.77
N ARG A 105 -10.24 -0.45 12.55
CA ARG A 105 -9.82 -1.79 12.08
C ARG A 105 -8.29 -1.92 12.06
N ALA A 106 -7.60 -0.89 11.56
CA ALA A 106 -6.14 -0.85 11.54
C ALA A 106 -5.54 -0.82 12.97
N ILE A 107 -6.11 -0.06 13.90
CA ILE A 107 -5.71 -0.05 15.32
C ILE A 107 -5.84 -1.44 15.95
N LYS A 108 -6.99 -2.08 15.78
CA LYS A 108 -7.22 -3.43 16.31
C LYS A 108 -6.21 -4.44 15.80
N SER A 109 -6.00 -4.48 14.47
CA SER A 109 -5.05 -5.41 13.86
C SER A 109 -3.59 -5.11 14.25
N SER A 110 -3.22 -3.83 14.41
CA SER A 110 -1.89 -3.44 14.86
C SER A 110 -1.62 -3.83 16.31
N LEU A 111 -2.56 -3.61 17.22
CA LEU A 111 -2.44 -3.98 18.64
C LEU A 111 -2.47 -5.49 18.85
N LEU A 112 -3.11 -6.24 17.98
CA LEU A 112 -3.13 -7.70 17.98
C LEU A 112 -1.98 -8.33 17.17
N PHE A 113 -1.08 -7.50 16.61
CA PHE A 113 0.04 -7.93 15.76
C PHE A 113 -0.37 -8.83 14.59
N SER A 114 -1.50 -8.49 13.96
CA SER A 114 -2.07 -9.17 12.80
C SER A 114 -2.27 -8.23 11.60
N SER A 115 -1.70 -7.03 11.65
CA SER A 115 -1.87 -6.00 10.60
C SER A 115 -1.29 -6.44 9.25
N ASN A 116 -0.24 -7.27 9.24
CA ASN A 116 0.29 -7.87 8.02
C ASN A 116 -0.74 -8.73 7.26
N PHE A 117 -1.58 -9.49 7.97
CA PHE A 117 -2.66 -10.26 7.34
C PHE A 117 -3.78 -9.35 6.81
N MET A 118 -4.09 -8.27 7.52
CA MET A 118 -5.10 -7.30 7.10
C MET A 118 -4.66 -6.59 5.82
N PHE A 119 -3.44 -6.07 5.79
CA PHE A 119 -2.92 -5.33 4.63
C PHE A 119 -2.69 -6.23 3.41
N ALA A 120 -2.24 -7.47 3.61
CA ALA A 120 -2.11 -8.43 2.52
C ALA A 120 -3.43 -8.73 1.79
N LYS A 121 -4.57 -8.58 2.45
CA LYS A 121 -5.89 -8.72 1.82
C LYS A 121 -6.36 -7.46 1.09
N SER A 122 -5.75 -6.32 1.39
CA SER A 122 -6.14 -5.02 0.83
C SER A 122 -5.33 -4.63 -0.40
N GLY A 123 -4.22 -5.33 -0.71
CA GLY A 123 -3.37 -5.06 -1.89
C GLY A 123 -1.88 -5.07 -1.59
N GLY A 124 -1.06 -4.68 -2.56
CA GLY A 124 0.40 -4.56 -2.43
C GLY A 124 0.81 -3.35 -1.58
N TYR A 125 1.95 -3.48 -0.88
CA TYR A 125 2.46 -2.41 -0.01
C TYR A 125 2.70 -1.08 -0.75
N PHE A 126 3.09 -1.15 -2.00
CA PHE A 126 3.38 0.01 -2.84
C PHE A 126 2.16 0.55 -3.60
N ASP A 127 0.98 -0.05 -3.41
CA ASP A 127 -0.25 0.40 -4.05
C ASP A 127 -0.74 1.71 -3.43
N ALA A 128 -1.10 2.69 -4.27
CA ALA A 128 -1.51 4.02 -3.84
C ALA A 128 -2.62 4.04 -2.78
N PRO A 129 -3.69 3.23 -2.87
CA PRO A 129 -4.76 3.23 -1.86
C PRO A 129 -4.28 2.86 -0.46
N LEU A 130 -3.23 2.02 -0.34
CA LEU A 130 -2.69 1.63 0.96
C LEU A 130 -1.86 2.74 1.63
N HIS A 131 -1.31 3.68 0.86
CA HIS A 131 -0.60 4.82 1.41
C HIS A 131 -1.49 5.79 2.20
N GLU A 132 -2.81 5.70 2.06
CA GLU A 132 -3.77 6.44 2.89
C GLU A 132 -4.00 5.78 4.27
N ASN A 133 -3.51 4.56 4.50
CA ASN A 133 -3.72 3.87 5.75
C ASN A 133 -2.73 4.33 6.84
N TRP A 134 -3.27 4.91 7.91
CA TRP A 134 -2.51 5.57 8.99
C TRP A 134 -1.58 4.65 9.80
N LEU A 135 -1.74 3.33 9.68
CA LEU A 135 -0.96 2.34 10.42
C LEU A 135 -0.34 1.28 9.51
N LEU A 136 -0.24 1.52 8.18
CA LEU A 136 0.31 0.56 7.23
C LEU A 136 1.67 0.01 7.69
N HIS A 137 2.59 0.88 8.11
CA HIS A 137 3.95 0.51 8.54
C HIS A 137 4.00 -0.53 9.68
N THR A 138 2.90 -0.72 10.44
CA THR A 138 2.84 -1.71 11.54
C THR A 138 2.85 -3.16 11.06
N TRP A 139 2.72 -3.40 9.75
CA TRP A 139 2.84 -4.75 9.18
C TRP A 139 4.17 -5.42 9.54
N SER A 140 5.27 -4.71 9.44
CA SER A 140 6.60 -5.23 9.75
C SER A 140 6.76 -5.56 11.24
N LEU A 141 6.18 -4.72 12.10
CA LEU A 141 6.12 -4.96 13.54
C LEU A 141 5.30 -6.20 13.88
N SER A 142 4.23 -6.49 13.12
CA SER A 142 3.45 -7.72 13.26
C SER A 142 4.26 -8.95 12.89
N VAL A 143 4.99 -8.92 11.77
CA VAL A 143 5.90 -10.00 11.37
C VAL A 143 6.99 -10.24 12.41
N GLU A 144 7.61 -9.16 12.91
CA GLU A 144 8.64 -9.22 13.95
C GLU A 144 8.09 -9.81 15.26
N TRP A 145 6.88 -9.41 15.68
CA TRP A 145 6.24 -9.96 16.87
C TRP A 145 5.89 -11.44 16.72
N GLN A 146 5.38 -11.86 15.58
CA GLN A 146 5.12 -13.28 15.28
C GLN A 146 6.41 -14.11 15.37
N PHE A 147 7.51 -13.59 14.83
CA PHE A 147 8.82 -14.22 15.00
C PHE A 147 9.21 -14.31 16.48
N TYR A 148 9.01 -13.28 17.27
CA TYR A 148 9.31 -13.30 18.71
C TYR A 148 8.49 -14.32 19.49
N MET A 149 7.27 -14.63 19.04
CA MET A 149 6.44 -15.67 19.68
C MET A 149 6.91 -17.09 19.31
N ILE A 150 7.28 -17.31 18.06
CA ILE A 150 7.62 -18.65 17.53
C ILE A 150 9.09 -19.01 17.79
N TYR A 151 10.01 -18.10 17.51
CA TYR A 151 11.43 -18.38 17.45
C TYR A 151 12.05 -18.86 18.77
N PRO A 152 11.73 -18.31 19.96
CA PRO A 152 12.26 -18.82 21.23
C PRO A 152 11.86 -20.27 21.48
N VAL A 153 10.59 -20.62 21.19
CA VAL A 153 10.07 -21.99 21.37
C VAL A 153 10.79 -22.94 20.41
N LEU A 154 10.92 -22.55 19.15
CA LEU A 154 11.66 -23.31 18.13
C LEU A 154 13.12 -23.54 18.55
N LEU A 155 13.82 -22.50 18.98
CA LEU A 155 15.23 -22.58 19.35
C LEU A 155 15.44 -23.42 20.62
N MET A 156 14.55 -23.31 21.61
CA MET A 156 14.54 -24.17 22.80
C MET A 156 14.32 -25.65 22.42
N ALA A 157 13.35 -25.94 21.55
CA ALA A 157 13.08 -27.30 21.07
C ALA A 157 14.27 -27.88 20.33
N LEU A 158 14.82 -27.13 19.36
CA LEU A 158 16.01 -27.55 18.62
C LEU A 158 17.21 -27.78 19.54
N HIS A 159 17.44 -26.90 20.51
CA HIS A 159 18.52 -27.04 21.47
C HIS A 159 18.34 -28.29 22.35
N LYS A 160 17.11 -28.53 22.85
CA LYS A 160 16.80 -29.68 23.71
C LYS A 160 16.91 -31.01 22.95
N MET A 161 16.44 -31.06 21.69
CA MET A 161 16.38 -32.31 20.90
C MET A 161 17.69 -32.63 20.21
N LEU A 162 18.40 -31.65 19.71
CA LEU A 162 19.54 -31.82 18.81
C LEU A 162 20.87 -31.34 19.40
N GLY A 163 20.83 -30.61 20.51
CA GLY A 163 21.98 -29.86 21.02
C GLY A 163 22.31 -28.61 20.15
N LEU A 164 23.16 -27.74 20.67
CA LEU A 164 23.42 -26.42 20.04
C LEU A 164 24.09 -26.57 18.66
N HIS A 165 24.96 -27.53 18.47
CA HIS A 165 25.69 -27.72 17.20
C HIS A 165 24.73 -28.07 16.05
N LYS A 166 23.88 -29.09 16.24
CA LYS A 166 22.90 -29.49 15.22
C LYS A 166 21.77 -28.48 15.07
N ALA A 167 21.40 -27.76 16.14
CA ALA A 167 20.45 -26.66 16.08
C ALA A 167 20.91 -25.52 15.14
N ARG A 168 22.23 -25.23 15.13
CA ARG A 168 22.82 -24.26 14.17
C ARG A 168 22.61 -24.70 12.71
N ILE A 169 22.84 -25.98 12.41
CA ILE A 169 22.64 -26.53 11.06
C ILE A 169 21.15 -26.48 10.68
N ALA A 170 20.27 -26.86 11.59
CA ALA A 170 18.81 -26.78 11.37
C ALA A 170 18.35 -25.35 11.05
N LEU A 171 18.92 -24.33 11.72
CA LEU A 171 18.60 -22.94 11.42
C LEU A 171 19.14 -22.50 10.05
N VAL A 172 20.31 -22.99 9.61
CA VAL A 172 20.80 -22.74 8.24
C VAL A 172 19.83 -23.33 7.22
N VAL A 173 19.41 -24.59 7.41
CA VAL A 173 18.43 -25.22 6.51
C VAL A 173 17.11 -24.46 6.48
N LEU A 174 16.63 -24.02 7.64
CA LEU A 174 15.38 -23.23 7.74
C LEU A 174 15.51 -21.86 7.05
N ALA A 175 16.66 -21.19 7.18
CA ALA A 175 16.92 -19.94 6.48
C ALA A 175 16.92 -20.13 4.96
N LEU A 176 17.59 -21.19 4.47
CA LEU A 176 17.62 -21.50 3.03
C LEU A 176 16.23 -21.88 2.51
N ALA A 177 15.44 -22.65 3.26
CA ALA A 177 14.07 -22.99 2.89
C ALA A 177 13.16 -21.75 2.83
N SER A 178 13.27 -20.86 3.82
CA SER A 178 12.54 -19.59 3.84
C SER A 178 12.96 -18.66 2.69
N LEU A 179 14.25 -18.58 2.37
CA LEU A 179 14.75 -17.81 1.22
C LEU A 179 14.25 -18.41 -0.10
N ALA A 180 14.29 -19.72 -0.28
CA ALA A 180 13.76 -20.38 -1.46
C ALA A 180 12.25 -20.10 -1.63
N ALA A 181 11.49 -20.19 -0.53
CA ALA A 181 10.08 -19.80 -0.52
C ALA A 181 9.89 -18.32 -0.87
N SER A 182 10.74 -17.43 -0.33
CA SER A 182 10.73 -16.00 -0.66
C SER A 182 10.91 -15.78 -2.16
N VAL A 183 11.94 -16.38 -2.76
CA VAL A 183 12.24 -16.23 -4.20
C VAL A 183 11.10 -16.78 -5.07
N TYR A 184 10.59 -17.96 -4.73
CA TYR A 184 9.51 -18.60 -5.47
C TYR A 184 8.20 -17.81 -5.38
N VAL A 185 7.78 -17.47 -4.15
CA VAL A 185 6.49 -16.79 -3.90
C VAL A 185 6.50 -15.35 -4.37
N THR A 186 7.63 -14.65 -4.33
CA THR A 186 7.74 -13.28 -4.87
C THR A 186 7.35 -13.21 -6.36
N ASN A 187 7.64 -14.26 -7.13
CA ASN A 187 7.26 -14.29 -8.54
C ASN A 187 5.79 -14.66 -8.77
N SER A 188 5.18 -15.44 -7.88
CA SER A 188 3.80 -15.93 -8.05
C SER A 188 2.77 -15.10 -7.28
N ASN A 189 3.12 -14.62 -6.08
CA ASN A 189 2.26 -13.80 -5.22
C ASN A 189 3.12 -12.81 -4.42
N PRO A 190 3.53 -11.68 -5.03
CA PRO A 190 4.42 -10.69 -4.41
C PRO A 190 3.82 -10.09 -3.13
N VAL A 191 2.49 -9.92 -3.05
CA VAL A 191 1.81 -9.41 -1.86
C VAL A 191 2.00 -10.36 -0.68
N PHE A 192 1.76 -11.66 -0.88
CA PHE A 192 2.01 -12.65 0.17
C PHE A 192 3.49 -12.70 0.56
N ALA A 193 4.40 -12.67 -0.42
CA ALA A 193 5.84 -12.68 -0.17
C ALA A 193 6.28 -11.50 0.70
N PHE A 194 5.72 -10.33 0.47
CA PHE A 194 6.06 -9.10 1.19
C PHE A 194 5.61 -9.13 2.65
N TYR A 195 4.36 -9.53 2.92
CA TYR A 195 3.73 -9.38 4.22
C TYR A 195 3.86 -10.59 5.15
N MET A 196 4.18 -11.78 4.65
CA MET A 196 4.09 -13.01 5.45
C MET A 196 5.42 -13.42 6.08
N LEU A 197 5.36 -13.88 7.33
CA LEU A 197 6.54 -14.33 8.07
C LEU A 197 7.31 -15.48 7.37
N PRO A 198 6.71 -16.53 6.78
CA PRO A 198 7.47 -17.62 6.18
C PRO A 198 8.44 -17.19 5.06
N THR A 199 8.11 -16.16 4.30
CA THR A 199 8.92 -15.63 3.20
C THR A 199 9.92 -14.57 3.65
N ARG A 200 9.82 -14.09 4.90
CA ARG A 200 10.68 -13.06 5.51
C ARG A 200 11.53 -13.59 6.66
N ALA A 201 11.21 -14.79 7.18
CA ALA A 201 11.88 -15.36 8.36
C ALA A 201 13.39 -15.55 8.16
N TRP A 202 13.84 -15.81 6.94
CA TRP A 202 15.25 -15.99 6.62
C TRP A 202 16.09 -14.76 6.96
N GLU A 203 15.57 -13.55 6.85
CA GLU A 203 16.25 -12.29 7.18
C GLU A 203 16.56 -12.22 8.68
N LEU A 204 15.57 -12.55 9.51
CA LEU A 204 15.74 -12.62 10.96
C LEU A 204 16.68 -13.78 11.33
N ILE A 205 16.54 -14.96 10.69
CA ILE A 205 17.40 -16.12 10.98
C ILE A 205 18.84 -15.82 10.58
N VAL A 206 19.12 -15.15 9.46
CA VAL A 206 20.47 -14.70 9.07
C VAL A 206 21.11 -13.87 10.19
N GLY A 207 20.37 -12.92 10.76
CA GLY A 207 20.85 -12.20 11.93
C GLY A 207 21.20 -13.11 13.10
N GLY A 208 20.36 -14.11 13.37
CA GLY A 208 20.61 -15.15 14.36
C GLY A 208 21.86 -15.99 14.07
N LEU A 209 22.08 -16.33 12.80
CA LEU A 209 23.28 -17.09 12.37
C LEU A 209 24.55 -16.27 12.58
N VAL A 210 24.56 -14.96 12.37
CA VAL A 210 25.71 -14.10 12.69
C VAL A 210 26.07 -14.19 14.17
N PHE A 211 25.09 -14.30 15.08
CA PHE A 211 25.36 -14.52 16.50
C PHE A 211 25.91 -15.92 16.78
N LEU A 212 25.37 -16.95 16.14
CA LEU A 212 25.73 -18.36 16.37
C LEU A 212 27.09 -18.75 15.79
N PHE A 213 27.55 -18.04 14.76
CA PHE A 213 28.85 -18.23 14.10
C PHE A 213 29.73 -16.97 14.22
N PRO A 214 30.17 -16.62 15.44
CA PRO A 214 30.95 -15.42 15.63
C PRO A 214 32.32 -15.53 14.92
N LEU A 215 32.65 -14.52 14.14
CA LEU A 215 33.92 -14.44 13.43
C LEU A 215 34.98 -13.79 14.35
N GLN A 216 36.13 -14.46 14.48
CA GLN A 216 37.31 -13.91 15.13
C GLN A 216 38.24 -13.35 14.04
N ILE A 217 38.06 -12.09 13.68
CA ILE A 217 38.77 -11.43 12.60
C ILE A 217 39.57 -10.23 13.13
N GLY A 218 40.72 -9.98 12.51
CA GLY A 218 41.56 -8.85 12.88
C GLY A 218 40.92 -7.49 12.50
N LYS A 219 41.39 -6.41 13.13
CA LYS A 219 40.85 -5.05 12.96
C LYS A 219 40.74 -4.62 11.49
N ARG A 220 41.73 -4.93 10.65
CA ARG A 220 41.74 -4.57 9.23
C ARG A 220 40.59 -5.27 8.46
N THR A 221 40.41 -6.57 8.69
CA THR A 221 39.32 -7.36 8.09
C THR A 221 37.96 -6.91 8.63
N SER A 222 37.85 -6.55 9.92
CA SER A 222 36.63 -5.98 10.49
C SER A 222 36.22 -4.67 9.79
N LEU A 223 37.16 -3.77 9.55
CA LEU A 223 36.90 -2.53 8.82
C LEU A 223 36.50 -2.79 7.36
N MET A 224 37.13 -3.79 6.70
CA MET A 224 36.73 -4.19 5.36
C MET A 224 35.29 -4.73 5.35
N PHE A 225 34.90 -5.59 6.29
CA PHE A 225 33.55 -6.12 6.41
C PHE A 225 32.51 -5.01 6.66
N GLU A 226 32.82 -4.08 7.55
CA GLU A 226 31.96 -2.92 7.78
C GLU A 226 31.81 -2.08 6.50
N GLY A 227 32.92 -1.77 5.80
CA GLY A 227 32.92 -1.02 4.56
C GLY A 227 32.10 -1.72 3.47
N MET A 228 32.35 -3.00 3.24
CA MET A 228 31.59 -3.81 2.26
C MET A 228 30.09 -3.85 2.60
N GLY A 229 29.77 -4.07 3.88
CA GLY A 229 28.39 -4.10 4.36
C GLY A 229 27.66 -2.76 4.17
N LEU A 230 28.32 -1.65 4.51
CA LEU A 230 27.75 -0.31 4.29
C LEU A 230 27.58 0.01 2.80
N THR A 231 28.55 -0.37 1.96
CA THR A 231 28.46 -0.19 0.50
C THR A 231 27.28 -0.99 -0.06
N ALA A 232 27.08 -2.24 0.36
CA ALA A 232 25.95 -3.07 -0.07
C ALA A 232 24.60 -2.44 0.33
N ILE A 233 24.48 -1.92 1.56
CA ILE A 233 23.27 -1.23 2.03
C ILE A 233 23.04 0.06 1.23
N LEU A 234 24.05 0.89 1.04
CA LEU A 234 23.93 2.13 0.28
C LEU A 234 23.58 1.85 -1.19
N ALA A 235 24.20 0.85 -1.80
CA ALA A 235 23.83 0.42 -3.15
C ALA A 235 22.36 -0.03 -3.22
N SER A 236 21.86 -0.75 -2.21
CA SER A 236 20.44 -1.14 -2.14
C SER A 236 19.52 0.08 -2.06
N ILE A 237 19.87 1.08 -1.25
CA ILE A 237 19.08 2.31 -1.11
C ILE A 237 19.03 3.11 -2.41
N LEU A 238 20.13 3.17 -3.16
CA LEU A 238 20.25 3.97 -4.37
C LEU A 238 19.75 3.27 -5.65
N CYS A 239 19.86 1.93 -5.72
CA CYS A 239 19.58 1.18 -6.95
C CYS A 239 18.21 0.51 -6.99
N PHE A 240 17.62 0.22 -5.83
CA PHE A 240 16.28 -0.39 -5.78
C PHE A 240 15.17 0.65 -5.72
N SER A 241 13.98 0.23 -6.14
CA SER A 241 12.79 1.08 -6.20
C SER A 241 11.51 0.30 -5.88
N GLU A 242 10.39 0.98 -5.75
CA GLU A 242 9.05 0.40 -5.56
C GLU A 242 8.61 -0.50 -6.71
N GLN A 243 9.25 -0.40 -7.89
CA GLN A 243 8.95 -1.20 -9.08
C GLN A 243 9.61 -2.59 -9.05
N ASP A 244 10.58 -2.79 -8.17
CA ASP A 244 11.29 -4.05 -8.04
C ASP A 244 10.43 -5.10 -7.31
N LEU A 245 10.53 -6.35 -7.76
CA LEU A 245 9.87 -7.48 -7.10
C LEU A 245 10.54 -7.76 -5.75
N TRP A 246 9.86 -7.39 -4.67
CA TRP A 246 10.38 -7.50 -3.32
C TRP A 246 9.60 -8.52 -2.47
N PRO A 247 10.25 -9.28 -1.55
CA PRO A 247 11.70 -9.29 -1.26
C PRO A 247 12.55 -10.14 -2.24
N GLY A 248 12.08 -11.33 -2.61
CA GLY A 248 12.78 -12.24 -3.50
C GLY A 248 14.27 -12.41 -3.19
N TYR A 249 15.08 -12.56 -4.25
CA TYR A 249 16.55 -12.62 -4.14
C TYR A 249 17.20 -11.25 -3.97
N LEU A 250 16.51 -10.15 -4.30
CA LEU A 250 17.06 -8.80 -4.21
C LEU A 250 17.34 -8.40 -2.76
N ALA A 251 16.54 -8.89 -1.82
CA ALA A 251 16.72 -8.65 -0.40
C ALA A 251 18.03 -9.26 0.16
N LEU A 252 18.69 -10.16 -0.57
CA LEU A 252 20.01 -10.69 -0.17
C LEU A 252 21.04 -9.57 0.00
N LEU A 253 21.02 -8.55 -0.86
CA LEU A 253 22.03 -7.49 -0.83
C LEU A 253 21.99 -6.68 0.48
N PRO A 254 20.87 -6.08 0.91
CA PRO A 254 20.81 -5.35 2.19
C PRO A 254 20.93 -6.28 3.40
N VAL A 255 20.40 -7.50 3.35
CA VAL A 255 20.47 -8.48 4.45
C VAL A 255 21.90 -8.92 4.71
N LEU A 256 22.65 -9.30 3.67
CA LEU A 256 24.06 -9.64 3.80
C LEU A 256 24.91 -8.43 4.16
N GLY A 257 24.59 -7.25 3.64
CA GLY A 257 25.21 -6.00 4.04
C GLY A 257 25.08 -5.75 5.55
N ALA A 258 23.86 -5.87 6.11
CA ALA A 258 23.61 -5.75 7.54
C ALA A 258 24.33 -6.83 8.36
N ALA A 259 24.33 -8.07 7.87
CA ALA A 259 25.04 -9.19 8.50
C ALA A 259 26.56 -8.92 8.61
N LEU A 260 27.18 -8.39 7.53
CA LEU A 260 28.60 -8.03 7.50
C LEU A 260 28.92 -6.90 8.52
N VAL A 261 28.10 -5.83 8.58
CA VAL A 261 28.27 -4.76 9.56
C VAL A 261 28.16 -5.28 11.00
N ILE A 262 27.20 -6.18 11.25
CA ILE A 262 27.05 -6.80 12.59
C ILE A 262 28.25 -7.70 12.90
N ALA A 263 28.70 -8.52 11.95
CA ALA A 263 29.83 -9.42 12.13
C ALA A 263 31.16 -8.69 12.31
N ALA A 264 31.33 -7.56 11.66
CA ALA A 264 32.52 -6.71 11.76
C ALA A 264 32.83 -6.28 13.21
N ASN A 265 31.79 -5.94 13.99
CA ASN A 265 31.89 -5.58 15.41
C ASN A 265 33.06 -4.65 15.73
N THR A 266 33.25 -3.61 14.96
CA THR A 266 34.39 -2.68 15.08
C THR A 266 33.96 -1.32 15.62
N GLU A 267 34.88 -0.61 16.27
CA GLU A 267 34.74 0.80 16.60
C GLU A 267 35.36 1.62 15.46
N SER A 268 34.51 2.25 14.66
CA SER A 268 34.84 3.07 13.50
C SER A 268 34.21 4.46 13.64
N ALA A 269 34.48 5.36 12.70
CA ALA A 269 33.78 6.64 12.59
C ALA A 269 32.26 6.46 12.45
N PHE A 270 31.80 5.41 11.75
CA PHE A 270 30.38 5.08 11.64
C PHE A 270 29.78 4.69 13.00
N SER A 271 30.42 3.77 13.73
CA SER A 271 29.90 3.24 14.98
C SER A 271 30.02 4.23 16.15
N THR A 272 30.90 5.23 16.08
CA THR A 272 31.13 6.22 17.15
C THR A 272 30.48 7.58 16.90
N ASN A 273 29.86 7.78 15.73
CA ASN A 273 29.19 9.03 15.37
C ASN A 273 28.02 9.33 16.33
N ARG A 274 28.07 10.49 17.01
CA ARG A 274 27.08 10.87 18.03
C ARG A 274 25.67 11.02 17.47
N ALA A 275 25.52 11.55 16.26
CA ALA A 275 24.21 11.72 15.62
C ALA A 275 23.58 10.37 15.27
N LEU A 276 24.37 9.43 14.73
CA LEU A 276 23.90 8.07 14.47
C LEU A 276 23.56 7.33 15.77
N GLN A 277 24.37 7.49 16.82
CA GLN A 277 24.08 6.88 18.13
C GLN A 277 22.78 7.42 18.73
N PHE A 278 22.53 8.71 18.62
CA PHE A 278 21.28 9.34 19.05
C PHE A 278 20.08 8.83 18.24
N SER A 279 20.15 8.91 16.91
CA SER A 279 19.08 8.45 16.02
C SER A 279 18.78 6.96 16.18
N GLY A 280 19.81 6.12 16.33
CA GLY A 280 19.65 4.68 16.57
C GLY A 280 18.95 4.36 17.88
N THR A 281 19.19 5.15 18.92
CA THR A 281 18.50 5.01 20.21
C THR A 281 17.01 5.32 20.08
N LEU A 282 16.63 6.30 19.27
CA LEU A 282 15.26 6.73 19.02
C LEU A 282 14.55 5.91 17.93
N SER A 283 15.26 5.05 17.20
CA SER A 283 14.82 4.47 15.92
C SER A 283 13.43 3.83 15.96
N TYR A 284 13.06 3.12 17.03
CA TYR A 284 11.74 2.51 17.17
C TYR A 284 10.63 3.57 17.30
N SER A 285 10.82 4.54 18.17
CA SER A 285 9.82 5.60 18.37
C SER A 285 9.70 6.52 17.14
N VAL A 286 10.81 6.79 16.42
CA VAL A 286 10.79 7.51 15.15
C VAL A 286 10.07 6.70 14.08
N TYR A 287 10.35 5.39 13.98
CA TYR A 287 9.66 4.49 13.05
C TYR A 287 8.15 4.46 13.26
N LEU A 288 7.69 4.50 14.50
CA LEU A 288 6.26 4.58 14.80
C LEU A 288 5.65 5.95 14.44
N GLY A 289 6.35 7.03 14.74
CA GLY A 289 5.80 8.39 14.65
C GLY A 289 5.85 9.01 13.25
N HIS A 290 6.77 8.55 12.37
CA HIS A 290 6.94 9.19 11.05
C HIS A 290 5.78 8.91 10.08
N TRP A 291 5.25 7.69 10.07
CA TRP A 291 4.27 7.26 9.08
C TRP A 291 2.96 8.06 9.11
N PRO A 292 2.32 8.32 10.27
CA PRO A 292 1.15 9.19 10.31
C PRO A 292 1.37 10.59 9.74
N LEU A 293 2.60 11.14 9.89
CA LEU A 293 2.95 12.43 9.31
C LEU A 293 3.08 12.35 7.78
N VAL A 294 3.63 11.24 7.27
CA VAL A 294 3.66 10.96 5.84
C VAL A 294 2.25 10.89 5.28
N VAL A 295 1.37 10.09 5.91
CA VAL A 295 -0.04 9.96 5.49
C VAL A 295 -0.77 11.30 5.53
N LEU A 296 -0.54 12.10 6.58
CA LEU A 296 -1.12 13.43 6.68
C LEU A 296 -0.71 14.33 5.50
N LEU A 297 0.58 14.40 5.20
CA LEU A 297 1.08 15.21 4.09
C LEU A 297 0.64 14.66 2.73
N TYR A 298 0.60 13.32 2.58
CA TYR A 298 0.11 12.67 1.39
C TYR A 298 -1.36 13.01 1.12
N THR A 299 -2.22 12.77 2.09
CA THR A 299 -3.66 13.03 1.99
C THR A 299 -3.99 14.51 1.79
N CYS A 300 -3.18 15.43 2.34
CA CYS A 300 -3.33 16.87 2.12
C CYS A 300 -2.67 17.37 0.81
N GLY A 301 -2.04 16.51 0.01
CA GLY A 301 -1.35 16.91 -1.22
C GLY A 301 -0.06 17.72 -0.99
N LEU A 302 0.54 17.61 0.21
CA LEU A 302 1.67 18.42 0.65
C LEU A 302 3.03 17.73 0.52
N LEU A 303 3.08 16.44 0.10
CA LEU A 303 4.36 15.71 -0.11
C LEU A 303 5.22 16.30 -1.23
N GLY A 304 4.65 17.09 -2.15
CA GLY A 304 5.40 17.83 -3.16
C GLY A 304 6.01 19.15 -2.64
N SER A 305 5.65 19.58 -1.43
CA SER A 305 6.07 20.85 -0.84
C SER A 305 7.27 20.67 0.07
N TRP A 306 8.43 21.13 -0.36
CA TRP A 306 9.69 20.99 0.39
C TRP A 306 9.65 21.51 1.85
N PRO A 307 9.03 22.68 2.16
CA PRO A 307 8.90 23.12 3.55
C PRO A 307 8.09 22.15 4.42
N HIS A 308 6.97 21.60 3.91
CA HIS A 308 6.12 20.67 4.64
C HIS A 308 6.82 19.31 4.84
N VAL A 309 7.52 18.81 3.82
CA VAL A 309 8.33 17.59 3.91
C VAL A 309 9.42 17.73 4.97
N THR A 310 10.17 18.84 4.95
CA THR A 310 11.21 19.12 5.95
C THR A 310 10.62 19.20 7.36
N ALA A 311 9.51 19.92 7.53
CA ALA A 311 8.80 19.99 8.80
C ALA A 311 8.31 18.60 9.26
N GLY A 312 7.79 17.78 8.37
CA GLY A 312 7.36 16.40 8.64
C GLY A 312 8.51 15.51 9.12
N ILE A 313 9.67 15.59 8.46
CA ILE A 313 10.88 14.85 8.87
C ILE A 313 11.34 15.29 10.26
N VAL A 314 11.48 16.60 10.50
CA VAL A 314 11.89 17.13 11.80
C VAL A 314 10.91 16.71 12.89
N LEU A 315 9.61 16.86 12.64
CA LEU A 315 8.56 16.48 13.58
C LEU A 315 8.57 14.98 13.88
N SER A 316 8.90 14.12 12.91
CA SER A 316 9.08 12.68 13.12
C SER A 316 10.14 12.37 14.18
N PHE A 317 11.27 13.08 14.12
CA PHE A 317 12.33 12.91 15.13
C PHE A 317 11.94 13.53 16.48
N VAL A 318 11.26 14.67 16.50
CA VAL A 318 10.77 15.30 17.73
C VAL A 318 9.75 14.39 18.44
N LEU A 319 8.73 13.93 17.73
CA LEU A 319 7.73 13.00 18.28
C LEU A 319 8.37 11.67 18.70
N GLY A 320 9.33 11.17 17.92
CA GLY A 320 10.11 10.00 18.27
C GLY A 320 10.91 10.19 19.57
N ALA A 321 11.55 11.35 19.75
CA ALA A 321 12.26 11.67 20.99
C ALA A 321 11.30 11.79 22.18
N LEU A 322 10.19 12.50 22.03
CA LEU A 322 9.16 12.60 23.07
C LEU A 322 8.63 11.21 23.46
N SER A 323 8.26 10.39 22.50
CA SER A 323 7.82 9.01 22.75
C SER A 323 8.87 8.18 23.46
N TYR A 324 10.14 8.28 23.04
CA TYR A 324 11.24 7.58 23.69
C TYR A 324 11.42 8.01 25.16
N TYR A 325 11.56 9.31 25.43
CA TYR A 325 11.85 9.80 26.78
C TYR A 325 10.67 9.68 27.74
N PHE A 326 9.45 9.93 27.27
CA PHE A 326 8.26 9.93 28.14
C PHE A 326 7.55 8.58 28.26
N VAL A 327 7.68 7.70 27.25
CA VAL A 327 7.00 6.40 27.22
C VAL A 327 8.01 5.25 27.26
N GLU A 328 8.82 5.08 26.20
CA GLU A 328 9.63 3.88 26.02
C GLU A 328 10.68 3.69 27.13
N SER A 329 11.43 4.73 27.49
CA SER A 329 12.50 4.64 28.49
C SER A 329 11.98 4.39 29.91
N ARG A 330 10.78 4.89 30.22
CA ARG A 330 10.15 4.72 31.54
C ARG A 330 9.59 3.31 31.73
N THR A 331 9.01 2.74 30.68
CA THR A 331 8.40 1.40 30.75
C THR A 331 9.41 0.27 30.80
N ARG A 332 10.63 0.48 30.32
CA ARG A 332 11.73 -0.50 30.40
C ARG A 332 12.15 -0.86 31.82
N LYS A 333 11.92 0.02 32.80
CA LYS A 333 12.37 -0.11 34.21
C LYS A 333 11.47 -0.99 35.09
N ILE A 334 10.32 -1.47 34.60
CA ILE A 334 9.37 -2.28 35.38
C ILE A 334 9.86 -3.74 35.48
N THR A 335 10.02 -4.29 36.69
CA THR A 335 10.88 -5.45 36.97
C THR A 335 10.19 -6.83 37.05
N THR A 336 8.88 -6.94 37.21
CA THR A 336 8.21 -8.25 37.44
C THR A 336 7.49 -8.78 36.19
N PRO A 337 7.93 -9.94 35.62
CA PRO A 337 7.41 -10.42 34.33
C PRO A 337 5.89 -10.69 34.28
N PRO A 338 5.24 -11.43 35.20
CA PRO A 338 3.82 -11.76 35.04
C PRO A 338 2.90 -10.54 35.13
N ARG A 339 3.19 -9.62 36.08
CA ARG A 339 2.41 -8.37 36.24
C ARG A 339 2.54 -7.45 35.03
N ALA A 340 3.72 -7.42 34.39
CA ALA A 340 3.91 -6.63 33.17
C ALA A 340 3.08 -7.15 32.00
N ILE A 341 3.05 -8.46 31.76
CA ILE A 341 2.23 -9.08 30.71
C ILE A 341 0.76 -8.76 30.96
N PHE A 342 0.27 -9.00 32.17
CA PHE A 342 -1.13 -8.73 32.52
C PHE A 342 -1.49 -7.26 32.33
N LYS A 343 -0.64 -6.33 32.80
CA LYS A 343 -0.85 -4.89 32.64
C LYS A 343 -0.97 -4.49 31.16
N TYR A 344 -0.04 -4.91 30.32
CA TYR A 344 -0.07 -4.52 28.91
C TYR A 344 -1.17 -5.21 28.12
N ALA A 345 -1.49 -6.47 28.43
CA ALA A 345 -2.64 -7.16 27.86
C ALA A 345 -3.94 -6.43 28.23
N SER A 346 -4.11 -6.03 29.49
CA SER A 346 -5.30 -5.28 29.92
C SER A 346 -5.41 -3.92 29.24
N LEU A 347 -4.29 -3.20 29.05
CA LEU A 347 -4.28 -1.93 28.34
C LEU A 347 -4.64 -2.11 26.85
N VAL A 348 -4.12 -3.15 26.18
CA VAL A 348 -4.48 -3.49 24.79
C VAL A 348 -5.97 -3.81 24.71
N VAL A 349 -6.47 -4.67 25.58
CA VAL A 349 -7.90 -5.00 25.65
C VAL A 349 -8.75 -3.75 25.90
N GLY A 350 -8.30 -2.86 26.80
CA GLY A 350 -8.96 -1.58 27.06
C GLY A 350 -9.08 -0.71 25.80
N VAL A 351 -7.98 -0.48 25.09
CA VAL A 351 -7.99 0.35 23.86
C VAL A 351 -8.78 -0.31 22.74
N VAL A 352 -8.67 -1.64 22.57
CA VAL A 352 -9.48 -2.39 21.60
C VAL A 352 -10.97 -2.33 21.97
N GLY A 353 -11.30 -2.44 23.26
CA GLY A 353 -12.67 -2.31 23.78
C GLY A 353 -13.25 -0.92 23.54
N VAL A 354 -12.50 0.13 23.91
CA VAL A 354 -12.88 1.53 23.62
C VAL A 354 -13.08 1.74 22.11
N SER A 355 -12.18 1.22 21.29
CA SER A 355 -12.30 1.31 19.83
C SER A 355 -13.56 0.59 19.31
N ALA A 356 -13.95 -0.54 19.90
CA ALA A 356 -15.17 -1.25 19.53
C ALA A 356 -16.43 -0.47 19.94
N ILE A 357 -16.44 0.06 21.18
CA ILE A 357 -17.55 0.88 21.69
C ILE A 357 -17.70 2.16 20.85
N THR A 358 -16.62 2.89 20.61
CA THR A 358 -16.67 4.11 19.79
C THR A 358 -17.14 3.82 18.37
N SER A 359 -16.74 2.69 17.77
CA SER A 359 -17.23 2.27 16.46
C SER A 359 -18.74 2.03 16.44
N SER A 360 -19.29 1.39 17.48
CA SER A 360 -20.73 1.14 17.60
C SER A 360 -21.50 2.43 17.87
N VAL A 361 -21.07 3.19 18.89
CA VAL A 361 -21.75 4.45 19.27
C VAL A 361 -21.78 5.45 18.11
N VAL A 362 -20.68 5.61 17.38
CA VAL A 362 -20.62 6.52 16.24
C VAL A 362 -21.47 6.02 15.07
N LYS A 363 -21.65 4.69 14.93
CA LYS A 363 -22.58 4.13 13.94
C LYS A 363 -24.03 4.49 14.27
N ASP A 364 -24.43 4.35 15.52
CA ASP A 364 -25.83 4.50 15.95
C ASP A 364 -26.19 5.98 16.22
N HIS A 365 -25.20 6.81 16.53
CA HIS A 365 -25.37 8.24 16.85
C HIS A 365 -24.32 9.11 16.13
N PRO A 366 -24.42 9.31 14.82
CA PRO A 366 -23.43 10.10 14.06
C PRO A 366 -23.30 11.56 14.52
N GLY A 367 -24.35 12.11 15.15
CA GLY A 367 -24.39 13.48 15.68
C GLY A 367 -23.59 13.74 16.98
N ILE A 368 -23.06 12.70 17.65
CA ILE A 368 -22.21 12.86 18.85
C ILE A 368 -20.82 13.43 18.50
N ARG A 369 -20.41 13.33 17.25
CA ARG A 369 -19.14 13.88 16.78
C ARG A 369 -19.30 15.38 16.55
N PHE A 370 -18.44 16.18 17.19
CA PHE A 370 -18.41 17.63 17.06
C PHE A 370 -18.50 18.05 15.59
N ALA A 371 -19.51 18.88 15.29
CA ALA A 371 -19.83 19.53 14.03
C ALA A 371 -18.95 19.13 12.84
N TYR A 372 -19.23 17.96 12.31
CA TYR A 372 -18.70 17.52 11.04
C TYR A 372 -19.24 18.50 9.99
N VAL A 373 -18.42 19.45 9.57
CA VAL A 373 -18.71 20.19 8.34
C VAL A 373 -18.47 19.20 7.22
N ASP A 374 -19.50 18.45 6.93
CA ASP A 374 -19.54 17.60 5.75
C ASP A 374 -19.47 18.55 4.55
N LEU A 375 -18.45 18.39 3.70
CA LEU A 375 -18.47 19.03 2.39
C LEU A 375 -19.60 18.44 1.51
N GLY A 376 -20.48 17.59 2.12
CA GLY A 376 -21.39 16.72 1.44
C GLY A 376 -20.56 15.56 0.85
N GLN A 377 -20.65 14.36 1.45
CA GLN A 377 -20.02 13.21 0.83
C GLN A 377 -20.67 13.05 -0.56
N PRO A 378 -19.92 13.24 -1.66
CA PRO A 378 -20.51 13.02 -2.96
C PRO A 378 -20.95 11.56 -3.02
N ALA A 379 -22.10 11.29 -3.61
CA ALA A 379 -22.50 9.92 -3.85
C ALA A 379 -21.47 9.25 -4.77
N TYR A 380 -21.11 8.00 -4.48
CA TYR A 380 -20.20 7.19 -5.32
C TYR A 380 -20.72 7.07 -6.76
N VAL A 381 -22.04 7.05 -6.90
CA VAL A 381 -22.75 7.06 -8.19
C VAL A 381 -23.55 8.33 -8.27
N SER A 382 -23.79 8.82 -9.49
CA SER A 382 -24.61 10.01 -9.68
C SER A 382 -26.01 9.80 -9.09
N LYS A 383 -26.62 10.88 -8.60
CA LYS A 383 -28.00 10.83 -8.11
C LYS A 383 -28.98 10.33 -9.16
N LEU A 384 -28.71 10.62 -10.44
CA LEU A 384 -29.50 10.13 -11.55
C LEU A 384 -29.42 8.59 -11.66
N TYR A 385 -28.20 8.04 -11.56
CA TYR A 385 -27.98 6.61 -11.58
C TYR A 385 -28.60 5.95 -10.33
N GLU A 386 -28.48 6.60 -9.20
CA GLU A 386 -29.12 6.19 -7.96
C GLU A 386 -30.64 6.07 -8.06
N GLN A 387 -31.31 7.00 -8.63
CA GLN A 387 -32.78 7.03 -8.71
C GLN A 387 -33.35 5.99 -9.67
N GLU A 388 -32.62 5.64 -10.71
CA GLU A 388 -33.14 4.81 -11.80
C GLU A 388 -32.67 3.35 -11.76
N CYS A 389 -31.60 3.01 -10.98
CA CYS A 389 -30.88 1.74 -11.10
C CYS A 389 -30.65 0.97 -9.80
N PHE A 390 -31.55 1.08 -8.82
CA PHE A 390 -31.32 0.53 -7.48
C PHE A 390 -31.39 -0.96 -7.28
N ALA A 391 -30.41 -1.59 -6.65
CA ALA A 391 -30.30 -1.91 -5.26
C ALA A 391 -28.87 -1.98 -4.69
N ASN A 392 -27.82 -2.11 -5.49
CA ASN A 392 -26.44 -2.14 -5.05
C ASN A 392 -25.55 -1.45 -6.09
N PRO A 393 -24.94 -0.30 -5.78
CA PRO A 393 -24.10 0.41 -6.75
C PRO A 393 -22.95 -0.43 -7.30
N TYR A 394 -22.55 -1.50 -6.60
CA TYR A 394 -21.49 -2.41 -7.04
C TYR A 394 -21.98 -3.56 -7.93
N ASP A 395 -23.29 -3.86 -7.97
CA ASP A 395 -23.85 -5.04 -8.66
C ASP A 395 -24.74 -4.70 -9.87
N ALA A 396 -25.00 -3.43 -10.15
CA ALA A 396 -25.83 -3.04 -11.31
C ALA A 396 -25.06 -3.24 -12.61
N ALA A 397 -24.93 -4.50 -13.05
CA ALA A 397 -24.31 -4.86 -14.33
C ALA A 397 -25.06 -4.29 -15.56
N GLU A 398 -26.26 -3.74 -15.37
CA GLU A 398 -27.09 -3.12 -16.39
C GLU A 398 -28.01 -2.07 -15.79
N CYS A 399 -28.09 -0.89 -16.42
CA CYS A 399 -28.94 0.19 -16.01
C CYS A 399 -29.46 1.00 -17.21
N LYS A 400 -30.75 1.22 -17.29
CA LYS A 400 -31.36 2.11 -18.27
C LYS A 400 -31.60 3.48 -17.63
N LEU A 401 -30.88 4.49 -18.09
CA LEU A 401 -31.02 5.89 -17.68
C LEU A 401 -31.93 6.63 -18.65
N GLY A 402 -32.80 7.50 -18.13
CA GLY A 402 -33.72 8.29 -18.95
C GLY A 402 -34.92 7.51 -19.47
N LYS A 403 -35.71 8.15 -20.33
CA LYS A 403 -36.99 7.64 -20.82
C LYS A 403 -36.97 7.43 -22.34
N GLY A 404 -37.80 6.53 -22.84
CA GLY A 404 -37.91 6.26 -24.27
C GLY A 404 -37.09 5.08 -24.74
N GLU A 405 -36.77 5.06 -26.05
CA GLU A 405 -35.93 4.02 -26.65
C GLU A 405 -34.46 4.23 -26.30
N VAL A 406 -33.69 3.12 -26.31
CA VAL A 406 -32.25 3.16 -26.07
C VAL A 406 -31.59 3.71 -27.33
N SER A 407 -30.98 4.90 -27.21
CA SER A 407 -30.28 5.57 -28.30
C SER A 407 -28.76 5.53 -28.17
N VAL A 408 -28.22 5.13 -27.00
CA VAL A 408 -26.79 4.95 -26.78
C VAL A 408 -26.54 3.84 -25.73
N ILE A 409 -25.52 3.06 -25.94
CA ILE A 409 -25.03 2.04 -24.99
C ILE A 409 -23.69 2.48 -24.46
N ILE A 410 -23.52 2.46 -23.11
CA ILE A 410 -22.27 2.75 -22.42
C ILE A 410 -21.75 1.41 -21.89
N PHE A 411 -20.58 0.98 -22.34
CA PHE A 411 -20.05 -0.33 -21.99
C PHE A 411 -18.64 -0.21 -21.40
N GLY A 412 -18.46 -0.75 -20.19
CA GLY A 412 -17.16 -0.71 -19.52
C GLY A 412 -17.15 -1.22 -18.08
N ASP A 413 -16.25 -0.63 -17.29
CA ASP A 413 -16.06 -0.94 -15.88
C ASP A 413 -16.74 0.09 -14.95
N SER A 414 -16.23 0.25 -13.72
CA SER A 414 -16.75 1.25 -12.77
C SER A 414 -16.64 2.69 -13.28
N HIS A 415 -15.70 3.00 -14.20
CA HIS A 415 -15.61 4.33 -14.81
C HIS A 415 -16.77 4.58 -15.76
N ALA A 416 -17.21 3.56 -16.52
CA ALA A 416 -18.43 3.66 -17.32
C ALA A 416 -19.66 3.94 -16.44
N GLN A 417 -19.75 3.28 -15.27
CA GLN A 417 -20.82 3.51 -14.31
C GLN A 417 -20.79 4.94 -13.76
N ALA A 418 -19.63 5.40 -13.30
CA ALA A 418 -19.46 6.72 -12.67
C ALA A 418 -19.74 7.87 -13.66
N THR A 419 -19.50 7.65 -14.97
CA THR A 419 -19.66 8.68 -16.00
C THR A 419 -20.91 8.53 -16.88
N ALA A 420 -21.72 7.51 -16.65
CA ALA A 420 -22.96 7.31 -17.40
C ALA A 420 -23.91 8.51 -17.34
N ALA A 421 -23.90 9.23 -16.21
CA ALA A 421 -24.68 10.46 -16.05
C ALA A 421 -24.23 11.58 -17.01
N ALA A 422 -22.93 11.71 -17.29
CA ALA A 422 -22.43 12.71 -18.24
C ALA A 422 -22.94 12.46 -19.67
N VAL A 423 -23.09 11.19 -20.07
CA VAL A 423 -23.71 10.81 -21.34
C VAL A 423 -25.22 11.11 -21.33
N GLN A 424 -25.92 10.77 -20.25
CA GLN A 424 -27.36 10.95 -20.13
C GLN A 424 -27.77 12.43 -20.07
N ILE A 425 -26.97 13.31 -19.48
CA ILE A 425 -27.25 14.77 -19.43
C ILE A 425 -27.44 15.34 -20.85
N GLU A 426 -26.71 14.84 -21.82
CA GLU A 426 -26.80 15.29 -23.23
C GLU A 426 -27.84 14.48 -24.04
N ASN A 427 -28.29 13.33 -23.54
CA ASN A 427 -29.17 12.43 -24.28
C ASN A 427 -30.66 12.68 -23.97
N PRO A 428 -31.47 13.13 -24.94
CA PRO A 428 -32.90 13.33 -24.76
C PRO A 428 -33.69 12.01 -24.67
N GLN A 429 -33.10 10.90 -25.10
CA GLN A 429 -33.65 9.54 -25.05
C GLN A 429 -32.97 8.73 -23.91
N ALA A 430 -33.17 7.43 -23.89
CA ALA A 430 -32.56 6.57 -22.88
C ALA A 430 -31.13 6.17 -23.25
N SER A 431 -30.26 6.17 -22.26
CA SER A 431 -28.94 5.56 -22.31
C SER A 431 -28.96 4.22 -21.57
N LEU A 432 -28.31 3.21 -22.12
CA LEU A 432 -28.19 1.89 -21.50
C LEU A 432 -26.74 1.70 -21.00
N SER A 433 -26.55 1.71 -19.69
CA SER A 433 -25.24 1.47 -19.08
C SER A 433 -25.05 -0.01 -18.80
N TRP A 434 -24.01 -0.59 -19.36
CA TRP A 434 -23.48 -1.92 -19.06
C TRP A 434 -22.11 -1.75 -18.39
N ALA A 435 -22.08 -1.88 -17.08
CA ALA A 435 -20.87 -1.60 -16.31
C ALA A 435 -20.65 -2.67 -15.24
N ARG A 436 -19.40 -3.15 -15.12
CA ARG A 436 -19.00 -4.04 -14.04
C ARG A 436 -17.62 -3.65 -13.52
N GLY A 437 -17.58 -3.29 -12.25
CA GLY A 437 -16.34 -2.85 -11.58
C GLY A 437 -15.20 -3.85 -11.72
N GLY A 438 -14.01 -3.35 -12.06
CA GLY A 438 -12.80 -4.17 -12.19
C GLY A 438 -12.73 -5.07 -13.43
N CYS A 439 -13.70 -4.96 -14.35
CA CYS A 439 -13.72 -5.79 -15.56
C CYS A 439 -13.20 -5.03 -16.78
N PRO A 440 -12.07 -5.44 -17.38
CA PRO A 440 -11.60 -4.87 -18.64
C PRO A 440 -12.58 -5.18 -19.77
N THR A 441 -12.80 -4.21 -20.65
CA THR A 441 -13.63 -4.41 -21.85
C THR A 441 -12.80 -5.13 -22.92
N LEU A 442 -12.56 -6.43 -22.71
CA LEU A 442 -11.78 -7.32 -23.57
C LEU A 442 -12.49 -8.67 -23.70
N GLN A 443 -12.31 -9.33 -24.86
CA GLN A 443 -12.85 -10.67 -25.09
C GLN A 443 -11.92 -11.78 -24.59
N HIS A 444 -10.61 -11.62 -24.79
CA HIS A 444 -9.60 -12.62 -24.44
C HIS A 444 -8.58 -12.04 -23.47
N PHE A 445 -8.68 -12.42 -22.23
CA PHE A 445 -7.75 -12.07 -21.16
C PHE A 445 -7.91 -13.07 -20.02
N ASP A 446 -7.05 -13.01 -19.02
CA ASP A 446 -7.21 -13.66 -17.72
C ASP A 446 -6.65 -12.74 -16.62
N MET A 447 -6.95 -13.03 -15.36
CA MET A 447 -6.52 -12.25 -14.21
C MET A 447 -5.99 -13.16 -13.10
N HIS A 448 -5.20 -12.61 -12.17
CA HIS A 448 -4.76 -13.38 -11.01
C HIS A 448 -5.93 -13.78 -10.11
N ASP A 449 -6.90 -12.89 -9.93
CA ASP A 449 -8.18 -13.21 -9.29
C ASP A 449 -9.06 -13.99 -10.26
N LYS A 450 -9.07 -15.32 -10.13
CA LYS A 450 -9.81 -16.23 -11.00
C LYS A 450 -11.32 -16.12 -10.87
N GLU A 451 -11.80 -15.73 -9.69
CA GLU A 451 -13.22 -15.53 -9.46
C GLU A 451 -13.70 -14.28 -10.19
N LEU A 452 -12.99 -13.17 -10.04
CA LEU A 452 -13.26 -11.94 -10.78
C LEU A 452 -13.12 -12.14 -12.30
N ALA A 453 -12.06 -12.82 -12.75
CA ALA A 453 -11.86 -13.15 -14.17
C ALA A 453 -13.07 -13.90 -14.75
N SER A 454 -13.56 -14.94 -14.08
CA SER A 454 -14.73 -15.72 -14.50
C SER A 454 -15.99 -14.86 -14.60
N GLN A 455 -16.20 -13.98 -13.63
CA GLN A 455 -17.33 -13.04 -13.62
C GLN A 455 -17.23 -12.03 -14.76
N CYS A 456 -16.04 -11.51 -15.05
CA CYS A 456 -15.82 -10.58 -16.16
C CYS A 456 -16.00 -11.25 -17.54
N HIS A 457 -15.54 -12.49 -17.69
CA HIS A 457 -15.78 -13.27 -18.92
C HIS A 457 -17.26 -13.46 -19.18
N GLY A 458 -18.03 -13.89 -18.18
CA GLY A 458 -19.49 -14.07 -18.30
C GLY A 458 -20.19 -12.75 -18.67
N PHE A 459 -19.82 -11.66 -18.00
CA PHE A 459 -20.36 -10.33 -18.28
C PHE A 459 -20.04 -9.87 -19.70
N ASN A 460 -18.77 -9.90 -20.13
CA ASN A 460 -18.37 -9.46 -21.46
C ASN A 460 -19.00 -10.33 -22.54
N ALA A 461 -19.04 -11.65 -22.38
CA ALA A 461 -19.66 -12.57 -23.34
C ALA A 461 -21.15 -12.30 -23.52
N ASP A 462 -21.91 -12.08 -22.44
CA ASP A 462 -23.32 -11.71 -22.49
C ASP A 462 -23.51 -10.40 -23.26
N LYS A 463 -22.76 -9.34 -22.93
CA LYS A 463 -22.94 -8.04 -23.56
C LYS A 463 -22.51 -8.04 -25.03
N MET A 464 -21.42 -8.72 -25.36
CA MET A 464 -20.99 -8.90 -26.77
C MET A 464 -22.01 -9.68 -27.60
N ASN A 465 -22.63 -10.71 -27.01
CA ASN A 465 -23.70 -11.46 -27.70
C ASN A 465 -24.94 -10.57 -27.95
N ARG A 466 -25.33 -9.77 -26.95
CA ARG A 466 -26.46 -8.84 -27.09
C ARG A 466 -26.21 -7.74 -28.12
N LEU A 467 -24.97 -7.26 -28.27
CA LEU A 467 -24.61 -6.35 -29.37
C LEU A 467 -24.77 -7.00 -30.74
N LYS A 468 -24.53 -8.30 -30.87
CA LYS A 468 -24.71 -9.02 -32.16
C LYS A 468 -26.16 -9.33 -32.48
N THR A 469 -27.00 -9.52 -31.47
CA THR A 469 -28.39 -10.02 -31.65
C THR A 469 -29.46 -8.96 -31.44
N SER A 470 -29.12 -7.86 -30.78
CA SER A 470 -30.04 -6.80 -30.38
C SER A 470 -29.37 -5.44 -30.56
N TYR A 471 -30.08 -4.36 -30.49
CA TYR A 471 -29.54 -3.00 -30.53
C TYR A 471 -28.73 -2.64 -31.81
N HIS A 472 -28.96 -3.28 -32.93
CA HIS A 472 -28.22 -3.00 -34.16
C HIS A 472 -28.23 -1.51 -34.53
N GLY A 473 -27.07 -0.97 -34.86
CA GLY A 473 -26.89 0.42 -35.24
C GLY A 473 -26.90 1.43 -34.08
N VAL A 474 -27.21 1.01 -32.83
CA VAL A 474 -27.14 1.88 -31.67
C VAL A 474 -25.68 2.19 -31.37
N PRO A 475 -25.27 3.48 -31.19
CA PRO A 475 -23.92 3.86 -30.81
C PRO A 475 -23.47 3.22 -29.51
N VAL A 476 -22.24 2.73 -29.49
CA VAL A 476 -21.60 2.13 -28.30
C VAL A 476 -20.45 3.02 -27.83
N VAL A 477 -20.53 3.51 -26.59
CA VAL A 477 -19.47 4.27 -25.91
C VAL A 477 -18.69 3.32 -25.02
N LEU A 478 -17.44 3.05 -25.37
CA LEU A 478 -16.51 2.26 -24.55
C LEU A 478 -15.80 3.18 -23.59
N PHE A 479 -15.97 2.92 -22.29
CA PHE A 479 -15.37 3.72 -21.24
C PHE A 479 -14.86 2.85 -20.09
N SER A 480 -13.57 2.85 -19.86
CA SER A 480 -12.96 2.05 -18.79
C SER A 480 -11.72 2.70 -18.22
N ARG A 481 -11.32 2.27 -17.04
CA ARG A 481 -10.02 2.57 -16.43
C ARG A 481 -8.90 1.78 -17.15
N ALA A 482 -8.73 2.06 -18.44
CA ALA A 482 -7.85 1.27 -19.30
C ALA A 482 -6.38 1.26 -18.85
N SER A 483 -5.94 2.31 -18.16
CA SER A 483 -4.60 2.39 -17.51
C SER A 483 -4.39 1.30 -16.45
N LEU A 484 -5.43 0.90 -15.71
CA LEU A 484 -5.36 -0.15 -14.70
C LEU A 484 -5.01 -1.51 -15.31
N TYR A 485 -5.58 -1.82 -16.46
CA TYR A 485 -5.43 -3.11 -17.14
C TYR A 485 -4.20 -3.17 -18.04
N SER A 486 -3.78 -2.03 -18.60
CA SER A 486 -2.60 -1.91 -19.44
C SER A 486 -1.30 -1.78 -18.63
N ASP A 487 -1.39 -1.58 -17.32
CA ASP A 487 -0.24 -1.56 -16.43
C ASP A 487 0.24 -2.99 -16.15
N SER A 488 1.37 -3.34 -16.77
CA SER A 488 2.01 -4.63 -16.59
C SER A 488 2.81 -4.76 -15.28
N SER A 489 2.75 -3.77 -14.38
CA SER A 489 3.44 -3.85 -13.09
C SER A 489 2.93 -5.03 -12.26
N ARG A 490 3.87 -5.82 -11.72
CA ARG A 490 3.56 -7.11 -11.08
C ARG A 490 2.88 -7.00 -9.71
N GLY A 491 2.68 -5.80 -9.19
CA GLY A 491 1.95 -5.55 -7.93
C GLY A 491 0.46 -5.26 -8.11
N ASN A 492 0.00 -5.03 -9.34
CA ASN A 492 -1.38 -4.71 -9.62
C ASN A 492 -2.28 -5.96 -9.53
N SER A 493 -3.22 -6.01 -8.58
CA SER A 493 -4.18 -7.11 -8.40
C SER A 493 -5.15 -7.25 -9.58
N TYR A 494 -5.38 -6.17 -10.32
CA TYR A 494 -6.18 -6.14 -11.56
C TYR A 494 -5.36 -6.41 -12.83
N ARG A 495 -4.09 -6.75 -12.68
CA ARG A 495 -3.24 -7.08 -13.82
C ARG A 495 -3.87 -8.20 -14.63
N ILE A 496 -4.02 -7.92 -15.92
CA ILE A 496 -4.43 -8.94 -16.89
C ILE A 496 -3.20 -9.65 -17.48
N TYR A 497 -3.41 -10.83 -17.96
CA TYR A 497 -2.50 -11.57 -18.82
C TYR A 497 -3.30 -12.31 -19.90
N PHE A 498 -2.59 -12.85 -20.87
CA PHE A 498 -3.22 -13.53 -22.00
C PHE A 498 -2.97 -15.04 -21.86
N PRO A 499 -4.00 -15.89 -22.02
CA PRO A 499 -3.85 -17.34 -21.87
C PRO A 499 -2.71 -17.90 -22.72
N GLY A 500 -1.82 -18.68 -22.09
CA GLY A 500 -0.60 -19.20 -22.71
C GLY A 500 0.55 -18.20 -22.85
N GLN A 501 0.39 -16.97 -22.38
CA GLN A 501 1.36 -15.87 -22.47
C GLN A 501 1.51 -15.10 -21.14
N GLU A 502 1.43 -15.80 -20.02
CA GLU A 502 1.41 -15.22 -18.66
C GLU A 502 2.69 -14.45 -18.31
N HIS A 503 3.78 -14.71 -19.07
CA HIS A 503 5.09 -14.11 -18.82
C HIS A 503 5.36 -12.83 -19.61
N LEU A 504 4.40 -12.39 -20.45
CA LEU A 504 4.60 -11.18 -21.24
C LEU A 504 4.83 -9.95 -20.36
N ALA A 505 5.84 -9.17 -20.74
CA ALA A 505 6.19 -7.92 -20.12
C ALA A 505 6.77 -6.94 -21.16
N GLY A 506 6.89 -5.68 -20.79
CA GLY A 506 7.45 -4.65 -21.68
C GLY A 506 6.71 -4.52 -23.00
N GLN A 507 7.44 -4.35 -24.11
CA GLN A 507 6.82 -4.10 -25.43
C GLN A 507 5.95 -5.26 -25.92
N ALA A 508 6.33 -6.52 -25.65
CA ALA A 508 5.54 -7.67 -26.06
C ALA A 508 4.16 -7.71 -25.40
N PHE A 509 4.06 -7.28 -24.14
CA PHE A 509 2.76 -7.11 -23.48
C PHE A 509 1.94 -5.99 -24.15
N VAL A 510 2.56 -4.84 -24.42
CA VAL A 510 1.88 -3.69 -25.06
C VAL A 510 1.32 -4.08 -26.43
N ASP A 511 2.09 -4.81 -27.24
CA ASP A 511 1.68 -5.25 -28.56
C ASP A 511 0.49 -6.23 -28.49
N THR A 512 0.55 -7.19 -27.56
CA THR A 512 -0.54 -8.16 -27.36
C THR A 512 -1.80 -7.49 -26.81
N TYR A 513 -1.65 -6.61 -25.80
CA TYR A 513 -2.77 -5.83 -25.28
C TYR A 513 -3.44 -4.99 -26.37
N THR A 514 -2.67 -4.30 -27.20
CA THR A 514 -3.16 -3.49 -28.30
C THR A 514 -3.91 -4.33 -29.31
N ALA A 515 -3.40 -5.52 -29.66
CA ALA A 515 -4.03 -6.43 -30.60
C ALA A 515 -5.37 -6.98 -30.08
N GLU A 516 -5.43 -7.41 -28.82
CA GLU A 516 -6.65 -7.94 -28.19
C GLU A 516 -7.71 -6.84 -27.97
N TYR A 517 -7.28 -5.65 -27.58
CA TYR A 517 -8.17 -4.50 -27.48
C TYR A 517 -8.76 -4.13 -28.85
N THR A 518 -7.92 -4.06 -29.89
CA THR A 518 -8.35 -3.79 -31.26
C THR A 518 -9.34 -4.86 -31.76
N ARG A 519 -9.07 -6.14 -31.52
CA ARG A 519 -9.99 -7.25 -31.89
C ARG A 519 -11.37 -7.05 -31.27
N THR A 520 -11.41 -6.69 -29.98
CA THR A 520 -12.66 -6.45 -29.26
C THR A 520 -13.43 -5.26 -29.86
N VAL A 521 -12.75 -4.15 -30.10
CA VAL A 521 -13.36 -2.94 -30.69
C VAL A 521 -13.90 -3.22 -32.10
N CYS A 522 -13.10 -3.86 -32.96
CA CYS A 522 -13.54 -4.20 -34.30
C CYS A 522 -14.77 -5.12 -34.31
N SER A 523 -14.84 -6.09 -33.40
CA SER A 523 -16.01 -6.98 -33.25
C SER A 523 -17.31 -6.23 -32.90
N ILE A 524 -17.22 -5.11 -32.19
CA ILE A 524 -18.35 -4.23 -31.90
C ILE A 524 -18.66 -3.35 -33.12
N ALA A 525 -17.65 -2.82 -33.76
CA ALA A 525 -17.76 -1.90 -34.88
C ALA A 525 -18.38 -2.55 -36.14
N GLU A 526 -18.43 -3.88 -36.22
CA GLU A 526 -19.15 -4.61 -37.30
C GLU A 526 -20.64 -4.23 -37.38
N ASN A 527 -21.29 -3.92 -36.25
CA ASN A 527 -22.74 -3.70 -36.20
C ASN A 527 -23.12 -2.36 -35.53
N HIS A 528 -22.16 -1.60 -34.98
CA HIS A 528 -22.43 -0.41 -34.21
C HIS A 528 -21.42 0.72 -34.50
N PRO A 529 -21.83 1.99 -34.53
CA PRO A 529 -20.90 3.09 -34.40
C PRO A 529 -20.22 2.99 -33.04
N VAL A 530 -18.88 3.00 -32.99
CA VAL A 530 -18.10 2.86 -31.76
C VAL A 530 -17.40 4.15 -31.42
N TYR A 531 -17.56 4.58 -30.19
CA TYR A 531 -16.89 5.73 -29.58
C TYR A 531 -16.04 5.25 -28.39
N ILE A 532 -14.75 5.58 -28.38
CA ILE A 532 -13.84 5.13 -27.34
C ILE A 532 -13.38 6.35 -26.54
N VAL A 533 -13.73 6.39 -25.25
CA VAL A 533 -13.31 7.47 -24.38
C VAL A 533 -11.90 7.19 -23.83
N LYS A 534 -10.98 8.14 -24.00
CA LYS A 534 -9.68 8.08 -23.33
C LYS A 534 -9.87 8.06 -21.80
N PRO A 535 -8.98 7.42 -21.04
CA PRO A 535 -9.11 7.39 -19.58
C PRO A 535 -9.20 8.80 -18.99
N ILE A 536 -10.02 8.98 -17.96
CA ILE A 536 -10.05 10.23 -17.18
C ILE A 536 -8.79 10.33 -16.31
N PRO A 537 -8.38 11.55 -15.89
CA PRO A 537 -7.28 11.72 -14.96
C PRO A 537 -7.50 10.99 -13.64
N GLU A 538 -6.49 10.26 -13.19
CA GLU A 538 -6.46 9.64 -11.87
C GLU A 538 -5.64 10.51 -10.92
N MET A 539 -6.19 10.81 -9.76
CA MET A 539 -5.56 11.65 -8.75
C MET A 539 -4.63 10.83 -7.85
N PRO A 540 -3.64 11.44 -7.19
CA PRO A 540 -2.68 10.68 -6.38
C PRO A 540 -3.27 10.12 -5.07
N PHE A 541 -4.42 10.63 -4.63
CA PHE A 541 -5.13 10.23 -3.40
C PHE A 541 -6.61 10.60 -3.51
N SER A 542 -7.42 10.10 -2.57
CA SER A 542 -8.86 10.41 -2.51
C SER A 542 -9.11 11.91 -2.34
N ILE A 543 -9.75 12.51 -3.34
CA ILE A 543 -10.00 13.95 -3.39
C ILE A 543 -10.92 14.40 -2.27
N TYR A 544 -11.99 13.66 -2.02
CA TYR A 544 -12.91 13.95 -0.95
C TYR A 544 -12.22 13.95 0.43
N LYS A 545 -11.44 12.92 0.72
CA LYS A 545 -10.67 12.82 1.98
C LYS A 545 -9.66 13.96 2.11
N GLY A 546 -8.92 14.24 1.03
CA GLY A 546 -7.91 15.29 1.00
C GLY A 546 -8.48 16.68 1.27
N LEU A 547 -9.54 17.06 0.57
CA LEU A 547 -10.20 18.35 0.75
C LEU A 547 -10.78 18.52 2.16
N ASN A 548 -11.45 17.48 2.70
CA ASN A 548 -12.00 17.52 4.05
C ASN A 548 -10.90 17.69 5.11
N LEU A 549 -9.85 16.92 5.02
CA LEU A 549 -8.77 16.98 5.98
C LEU A 549 -8.01 18.30 5.90
N HIS A 550 -7.72 18.78 4.68
CA HIS A 550 -7.06 20.06 4.45
C HIS A 550 -7.89 21.24 5.01
N LYS A 551 -9.18 21.28 4.70
CA LYS A 551 -10.09 22.33 5.21
C LYS A 551 -10.17 22.35 6.73
N ARG A 552 -10.15 21.17 7.37
CA ARG A 552 -10.24 21.06 8.83
C ARG A 552 -8.97 21.45 9.56
N ILE A 553 -7.81 21.12 9.02
CA ILE A 553 -6.52 21.39 9.65
C ILE A 553 -6.04 22.80 9.35
N PHE A 554 -6.15 23.23 8.08
CA PHE A 554 -5.59 24.49 7.62
C PHE A 554 -6.63 25.59 7.44
N GLN A 555 -7.92 25.31 7.67
CA GLN A 555 -9.07 26.23 7.50
C GLN A 555 -9.10 26.91 6.11
N SER A 556 -8.51 26.27 5.12
CA SER A 556 -8.42 26.73 3.73
C SER A 556 -8.73 25.58 2.79
N THR A 557 -9.19 25.90 1.57
CA THR A 557 -9.32 24.92 0.49
C THR A 557 -8.33 25.29 -0.60
N SER A 558 -7.48 24.35 -0.99
CA SER A 558 -6.69 24.46 -2.22
C SER A 558 -7.18 23.39 -3.19
N ASP A 559 -7.37 23.77 -4.45
CA ASP A 559 -7.78 22.82 -5.47
C ASP A 559 -6.67 21.79 -5.72
N ILE A 560 -7.09 20.53 -5.81
CA ILE A 560 -6.22 19.38 -6.04
C ILE A 560 -6.14 19.16 -7.55
N SER A 561 -4.94 18.97 -8.07
CA SER A 561 -4.72 18.72 -9.49
C SER A 561 -3.37 18.03 -9.72
N ILE A 562 -3.26 17.32 -10.86
CA ILE A 562 -2.01 16.76 -11.37
C ILE A 562 -1.58 17.50 -12.64
N SER A 563 -0.33 17.35 -13.07
CA SER A 563 0.10 17.87 -14.36
C SER A 563 -0.43 17.02 -15.53
N LEU A 564 -0.69 17.63 -16.67
CA LEU A 564 -1.06 16.91 -17.89
C LEU A 564 -0.02 15.85 -18.26
N ASN A 565 1.27 16.17 -18.10
CA ASN A 565 2.36 15.21 -18.34
C ASN A 565 2.25 13.95 -17.44
N ALA A 566 1.87 14.09 -16.17
CA ALA A 566 1.65 12.93 -15.28
C ALA A 566 0.49 12.06 -15.77
N TYR A 567 -0.59 12.68 -16.23
CA TYR A 567 -1.70 11.98 -16.87
C TYR A 567 -1.27 11.23 -18.14
N GLU A 568 -0.53 11.89 -19.03
CA GLU A 568 -0.06 11.30 -20.29
C GLU A 568 0.90 10.13 -20.05
N GLN A 569 1.83 10.25 -19.10
CA GLN A 569 2.75 9.17 -18.75
C GLN A 569 2.01 7.95 -18.23
N ARG A 570 1.04 8.14 -17.32
CA ARG A 570 0.25 7.04 -16.76
C ARG A 570 -0.58 6.32 -17.82
N ASN A 571 -1.18 7.07 -18.73
CA ASN A 571 -2.13 6.53 -19.70
C ASN A 571 -1.51 6.15 -21.05
N ARG A 572 -0.20 6.30 -21.21
CA ARG A 572 0.49 6.13 -22.48
C ARG A 572 0.16 4.83 -23.22
N ILE A 573 0.16 3.69 -22.51
CA ILE A 573 -0.12 2.37 -23.10
C ILE A 573 -1.58 2.26 -23.49
N ALA A 574 -2.48 2.65 -22.60
CA ALA A 574 -3.92 2.62 -22.84
C ALA A 574 -4.32 3.51 -24.03
N VAL A 575 -3.81 4.75 -24.08
CA VAL A 575 -4.09 5.70 -25.17
C VAL A 575 -3.55 5.17 -26.49
N HIS A 576 -2.34 4.58 -26.49
CA HIS A 576 -1.78 3.94 -27.69
C HIS A 576 -2.70 2.83 -28.24
N ALA A 577 -3.19 1.95 -27.37
CA ALA A 577 -4.11 0.87 -27.78
C ALA A 577 -5.46 1.42 -28.28
N ILE A 578 -6.01 2.45 -27.63
CA ILE A 578 -7.25 3.12 -28.02
C ILE A 578 -7.11 3.75 -29.41
N GLU A 579 -6.05 4.49 -29.67
CA GLU A 579 -5.82 5.16 -30.95
C GLU A 579 -5.56 4.16 -32.08
N ALA A 580 -4.84 3.07 -31.81
CA ALA A 580 -4.63 1.99 -32.76
C ALA A 580 -5.95 1.29 -33.13
N ALA A 581 -6.76 0.94 -32.13
CA ALA A 581 -8.07 0.32 -32.34
C ALA A 581 -9.04 1.25 -33.10
N ALA A 582 -9.09 2.52 -32.72
CA ALA A 582 -9.94 3.50 -33.41
C ALA A 582 -9.59 3.62 -34.89
N LYS A 583 -8.30 3.71 -35.21
CA LYS A 583 -7.82 3.77 -36.59
C LYS A 583 -8.16 2.51 -37.41
N GLN A 584 -7.99 1.34 -36.81
CA GLN A 584 -8.20 0.06 -37.52
C GLN A 584 -9.67 -0.28 -37.68
N CYS A 585 -10.53 0.02 -36.70
CA CYS A 585 -11.91 -0.36 -36.65
C CYS A 585 -12.87 0.77 -37.05
N ASN A 586 -12.38 1.88 -37.56
CA ASN A 586 -13.16 3.08 -37.90
C ASN A 586 -14.01 3.59 -36.72
N ALA A 587 -13.46 3.56 -35.50
CA ALA A 587 -14.11 4.07 -34.30
C ALA A 587 -13.67 5.51 -34.01
N THR A 588 -14.50 6.27 -33.29
CA THR A 588 -14.22 7.67 -32.92
C THR A 588 -13.61 7.75 -31.52
N VAL A 589 -12.49 8.43 -31.36
CA VAL A 589 -11.89 8.70 -30.05
C VAL A 589 -12.53 9.94 -29.42
N ILE A 590 -12.99 9.80 -28.19
CA ILE A 590 -13.47 10.92 -27.36
C ILE A 590 -12.38 11.26 -26.33
N ASP A 591 -11.92 12.51 -26.33
CA ASP A 591 -10.86 12.99 -25.46
C ASP A 591 -11.42 13.89 -24.33
N PRO A 592 -11.39 13.46 -23.06
CA PRO A 592 -11.86 14.25 -21.93
C PRO A 592 -10.84 15.31 -21.47
N THR A 593 -9.58 15.29 -21.96
CA THR A 593 -8.52 16.18 -21.46
C THR A 593 -8.80 17.67 -21.64
N PRO A 594 -9.45 18.16 -22.72
CA PRO A 594 -9.80 19.58 -22.82
C PRO A 594 -10.75 20.07 -21.71
N TYR A 595 -11.56 19.16 -21.15
CA TYR A 595 -12.54 19.43 -20.12
C TYR A 595 -11.96 19.29 -18.71
N LEU A 596 -11.20 18.21 -18.46
CA LEU A 596 -10.67 17.88 -17.15
C LEU A 596 -9.24 18.37 -16.91
N CYS A 597 -8.51 18.78 -17.96
CA CYS A 597 -7.11 19.23 -17.85
C CYS A 597 -6.90 20.66 -18.40
N PRO A 598 -7.68 21.68 -17.97
CA PRO A 598 -7.51 23.04 -18.44
C PRO A 598 -6.10 23.56 -18.09
N ASN A 599 -5.50 24.33 -19.01
CA ASN A 599 -4.20 24.99 -18.81
C ASN A 599 -3.06 24.02 -18.42
N GLY A 600 -3.10 22.77 -18.92
CA GLY A 600 -2.05 21.76 -18.65
C GLY A 600 -2.07 21.16 -17.25
N ARG A 601 -3.18 21.35 -16.51
CA ARG A 601 -3.40 20.74 -15.19
C ARG A 601 -4.73 20.01 -15.15
N CYS A 602 -4.70 18.73 -14.80
CA CYS A 602 -5.88 17.91 -14.65
C CYS A 602 -6.46 18.10 -13.25
N ILE A 603 -7.70 18.58 -13.19
CA ILE A 603 -8.36 19.01 -11.95
C ILE A 603 -9.04 17.86 -11.22
N GLY A 604 -8.75 17.72 -9.93
CA GLY A 604 -9.46 16.81 -9.03
C GLY A 604 -10.56 17.51 -8.23
N SER A 605 -10.42 18.84 -8.06
CA SER A 605 -11.42 19.70 -7.43
C SER A 605 -11.44 21.07 -8.10
N LYS A 606 -12.54 21.82 -7.90
CA LYS A 606 -12.73 23.15 -8.44
C LYS A 606 -13.44 24.04 -7.42
N GLY A 607 -12.78 25.12 -6.97
CA GLY A 607 -13.32 25.99 -5.92
C GLY A 607 -13.59 25.25 -4.60
N GLY A 608 -12.81 24.23 -4.27
CA GLY A 608 -12.98 23.40 -3.08
C GLY A 608 -14.11 22.37 -3.18
N VAL A 609 -14.74 22.20 -4.35
CA VAL A 609 -15.73 21.16 -4.62
C VAL A 609 -15.02 19.96 -5.23
N PRO A 610 -15.16 18.73 -4.69
CA PRO A 610 -14.55 17.54 -5.26
C PRO A 610 -15.22 17.18 -6.58
N LEU A 611 -14.42 16.82 -7.59
CA LEU A 611 -14.89 16.25 -8.85
C LEU A 611 -14.89 14.72 -8.85
N TYR A 612 -14.25 14.13 -7.85
CA TYR A 612 -14.12 12.67 -7.67
C TYR A 612 -14.58 12.27 -6.26
N PHE A 613 -15.15 11.08 -6.19
CA PHE A 613 -15.50 10.41 -4.92
C PHE A 613 -14.23 9.95 -4.19
N ASP A 614 -13.35 9.31 -4.92
CA ASP A 614 -12.06 8.79 -4.48
C ASP A 614 -10.92 9.45 -5.28
N ASP A 615 -9.96 8.67 -5.76
CA ASP A 615 -8.85 9.13 -6.59
C ASP A 615 -9.13 9.01 -8.11
N ASN A 616 -10.21 8.35 -8.52
CA ASN A 616 -10.42 8.02 -9.93
C ASN A 616 -11.89 7.98 -10.42
N HIS A 617 -12.89 7.90 -9.54
CA HIS A 617 -14.31 7.86 -9.92
C HIS A 617 -14.94 9.26 -9.87
N LEU A 618 -15.42 9.76 -11.02
CA LEU A 618 -16.12 11.04 -11.09
C LEU A 618 -17.46 10.97 -10.36
N VAL A 619 -17.81 12.10 -9.73
CA VAL A 619 -19.14 12.37 -9.13
C VAL A 619 -19.94 13.34 -9.99
N ASP A 620 -21.16 13.72 -9.57
CA ASP A 620 -22.03 14.62 -10.36
C ASP A 620 -21.33 15.93 -10.76
N SER A 621 -20.58 16.57 -9.85
CA SER A 621 -19.81 17.77 -10.17
C SER A 621 -18.72 17.53 -11.23
N GLY A 622 -18.10 16.34 -11.25
CA GLY A 622 -17.14 15.94 -12.28
C GLY A 622 -17.82 15.60 -13.60
N ASN A 623 -18.99 14.98 -13.56
CA ASN A 623 -19.81 14.72 -14.75
C ASN A 623 -20.30 16.01 -15.43
N GLU A 624 -20.61 17.04 -14.65
CA GLU A 624 -20.96 18.37 -15.18
C GLU A 624 -19.80 19.05 -15.93
N GLU A 625 -18.55 18.84 -15.51
CA GLU A 625 -17.37 19.34 -16.25
C GLU A 625 -17.25 18.69 -17.63
N LEU A 626 -17.79 17.47 -17.84
CA LEU A 626 -17.82 16.78 -19.13
C LEU A 626 -18.98 17.20 -20.05
N LYS A 627 -19.76 18.21 -19.63
CA LYS A 627 -20.89 18.70 -20.45
C LYS A 627 -20.42 19.12 -21.84
N GLY A 628 -21.08 18.63 -22.86
CA GLY A 628 -20.75 18.86 -24.26
C GLY A 628 -19.79 17.84 -24.88
N LEU A 629 -19.10 17.03 -24.08
CA LEU A 629 -18.16 16.02 -24.57
C LEU A 629 -18.86 14.94 -25.43
N PHE A 630 -20.05 14.54 -25.03
CA PHE A 630 -20.81 13.45 -25.66
C PHE A 630 -21.81 13.88 -26.72
N LYS A 631 -21.90 15.17 -27.08
CA LYS A 631 -22.79 15.66 -28.15
C LYS A 631 -22.58 14.94 -29.48
N GLN A 632 -21.35 14.64 -29.83
CA GLN A 632 -21.02 13.92 -31.07
C GLN A 632 -21.54 12.49 -31.13
N VAL A 633 -21.87 11.87 -29.97
CA VAL A 633 -22.44 10.53 -29.89
C VAL A 633 -23.95 10.56 -30.12
N ILE A 634 -24.60 11.65 -29.71
CA ILE A 634 -26.05 11.78 -29.59
C ILE A 634 -26.65 12.52 -30.80
N ALA A 635 -25.86 13.41 -31.44
CA ALA A 635 -26.33 14.07 -32.66
C ALA A 635 -26.47 13.07 -33.80
N PRO A 636 -27.57 13.06 -34.55
CA PRO A 636 -27.68 12.23 -35.76
C PRO A 636 -26.58 12.66 -36.73
N ILE A 637 -25.84 11.67 -37.23
CA ILE A 637 -24.86 11.83 -38.31
C ILE A 637 -25.61 12.19 -39.59
#